data_9dd3fdfa5778d156d1e32c48772f8adb
#
_entry.id   9dd3fdfa5778d156d1e32c48772f8adb
#
_cell.length_a   1.000
_cell.length_b   1.000
_cell.length_c   1.000
_cell.angle_alpha   90.00
_cell.angle_beta   90.00
_cell.angle_gamma   90.00
#
_symmetry.space_group_name_H-M   'P 1'
#
loop_
_entity.id
_entity.type
_entity.pdbx_description
1 polymer ?
#
loop_
_entity_poly.entity_id
_entity_poly.type
_entity_poly.pdbx_seq_one_letter_code
_entity_poly.pdbx_strand_id
1 'polypeptide(L)'
;MAISEYEVENLFIERLGTIGYKYVELKNYTEVMLNFKAQLEAFNKEEIVKGKGVPELSTAEFDRLRTQIENKTVFESAKILRDKQVLELDNGKRIYIEFLSKDIDRNIYQVTHQVTMDKDHMNEVVYKNRYDVTVLINGLPLVQIELKRPGVEINEAINQINRYRRYSFRGLFHFIQCFVVSNSIQTKYFANENESNADGTYKAILKSLAFFWTDANNERINQLNEFTDDFFTKFNITALLTDYTVLQDTLKNIIVMRPYQIYATKAVLRRVLEENRNGYVWHTTGSGKTLTSFKCASLLRDNGRIDKVFFLVDRKDLDDQTVDEYNSFEADCVDNTDSTAELIKRLKNSGERMVVTTIQKLACALRNDRYKPIMEAYKTKKCVFVIDECHRSQFGKMHGDIRRNFQNANFIGFTGTPIFEENKGATGQTTADIFNAGTMNACLHKYLIKEAIADGNVLKFSVEYQNTFNVVTTNAADMTVRRIVHEQSNNPNFNLEEYCKRNNIDISAIYGDQQRIELVTNNILEHYEKHTKIGMDTYTSLFAIQSVPLLQKYYTAFKKLNKKGLKIAAIFTYAANEDMDEGADTPQSREFLEQCIDDYNKMFSTDKEKLSFGLDTFDAYRKDIAKRLKQKEVPQIDILLVVNMFLTGFDSKPLNTLYLDKPLFWHSLVQAYSRTNRIYKETKQYGQIITFRNIKDEQDKALKLFSGDGNPNAYLLENYDYYVAEYADRVAIMRNVAPSYDIAGRLQSEDDQRKFIVSFRLVAQTLSTLKTFSKFDWNDLADILDEDEFLGYKSWYLYYYDLAKKEREKNVKTTLVDIDFNIELIRTDKINVVYILNLLKDVIKKDENEKKRSIDLILREIERSDNERLRAKQEMLKRFVTEKFFSLSPDEDIVKAYEEFEVQQQNMDIEMFSEETGIDVETIRFFMSEYQFKHVISLEDIRKRLSQKGYGLLKTIKMSSEIEEFVKEQYEKFRAEGV
;
A
#
# COMPACT_ATOMS: atom_id res chain seq x y z
N MET A 1 17.85 25.67 -27.52
CA MET A 1 17.36 24.44 -28.18
C MET A 1 17.06 23.42 -27.09
N ALA A 2 15.96 22.70 -27.18
CA ALA A 2 15.70 21.64 -26.20
C ALA A 2 16.67 20.48 -26.48
N ILE A 3 17.40 20.02 -25.48
CA ILE A 3 18.32 18.88 -25.57
C ILE A 3 17.51 17.65 -25.94
N SER A 4 17.95 16.89 -26.93
CA SER A 4 17.33 15.64 -27.34
C SER A 4 17.66 14.49 -26.38
N GLU A 5 16.83 13.43 -26.34
CA GLU A 5 17.12 12.23 -25.52
C GLU A 5 18.48 11.62 -25.91
N TYR A 6 18.80 11.58 -27.18
CA TYR A 6 20.10 11.08 -27.67
C TYR A 6 21.31 11.89 -27.16
N GLU A 7 21.19 13.22 -27.07
CA GLU A 7 22.24 14.06 -26.47
C GLU A 7 22.40 13.78 -24.98
N VAL A 8 21.29 13.57 -24.25
CA VAL A 8 21.33 13.21 -22.83
C VAL A 8 22.02 11.85 -22.64
N GLU A 9 21.71 10.85 -23.49
CA GLU A 9 22.38 9.53 -23.47
C GLU A 9 23.89 9.64 -23.65
N ASN A 10 24.34 10.40 -24.66
CA ASN A 10 25.77 10.56 -24.93
C ASN A 10 26.51 11.26 -23.79
N LEU A 11 25.96 12.35 -23.24
CA LEU A 11 26.53 13.04 -22.08
C LEU A 11 26.62 12.14 -20.84
N PHE A 12 25.61 11.31 -20.62
CA PHE A 12 25.60 10.35 -19.52
C PHE A 12 26.68 9.26 -19.71
N ILE A 13 26.84 8.73 -20.93
CA ILE A 13 27.88 7.74 -21.25
C ILE A 13 29.29 8.35 -21.06
N GLU A 14 29.49 9.58 -21.56
CA GLU A 14 30.76 10.29 -21.36
C GLU A 14 31.07 10.47 -19.86
N ARG A 15 30.03 10.82 -19.07
CA ARG A 15 30.18 10.96 -17.60
C ARG A 15 30.56 9.65 -16.94
N LEU A 16 29.90 8.52 -17.29
CA LEU A 16 30.30 7.20 -16.82
C LEU A 16 31.75 6.87 -17.18
N GLY A 17 32.20 7.28 -18.35
CA GLY A 17 33.60 7.13 -18.77
C GLY A 17 34.58 7.83 -17.82
N THR A 18 34.27 9.02 -17.32
CA THR A 18 35.11 9.77 -16.37
C THR A 18 35.26 9.07 -15.02
N ILE A 19 34.29 8.26 -14.60
CA ILE A 19 34.36 7.47 -13.35
C ILE A 19 34.78 6.02 -13.55
N GLY A 20 35.28 5.71 -14.76
CA GLY A 20 36.03 4.47 -15.05
C GLY A 20 35.20 3.33 -15.66
N TYR A 21 34.06 3.61 -16.30
CA TYR A 21 33.36 2.65 -17.14
C TYR A 21 33.93 2.69 -18.57
N LYS A 22 34.11 1.51 -19.16
CA LYS A 22 34.52 1.39 -20.54
C LYS A 22 33.31 1.33 -21.45
N TYR A 23 33.20 2.28 -22.36
CA TYR A 23 32.19 2.20 -23.41
C TYR A 23 32.47 1.03 -24.38
N VAL A 24 31.45 0.24 -24.69
CA VAL A 24 31.47 -0.83 -25.68
C VAL A 24 30.20 -0.72 -26.57
N GLU A 25 30.40 -0.76 -27.89
CA GLU A 25 29.27 -0.73 -28.82
C GLU A 25 28.71 -2.14 -28.99
N LEU A 26 27.47 -2.38 -28.51
CA LEU A 26 26.76 -3.66 -28.60
C LEU A 26 25.37 -3.38 -29.18
N LYS A 27 25.11 -3.82 -30.41
CA LYS A 27 23.89 -3.47 -31.15
C LYS A 27 22.72 -4.39 -30.92
N ASN A 28 22.97 -5.63 -30.55
CA ASN A 28 21.97 -6.68 -30.44
C ASN A 28 22.36 -7.73 -29.38
N TYR A 29 21.44 -8.66 -29.11
CA TYR A 29 21.64 -9.69 -28.08
C TYR A 29 22.81 -10.62 -28.36
N THR A 30 23.08 -10.93 -29.65
CA THR A 30 24.23 -11.79 -30.01
C THR A 30 25.56 -11.15 -29.62
N GLU A 31 25.71 -9.85 -29.87
CA GLU A 31 26.91 -9.10 -29.47
C GLU A 31 27.04 -8.99 -27.95
N VAL A 32 25.92 -8.81 -27.23
CA VAL A 32 25.91 -8.84 -25.77
C VAL A 32 26.40 -10.19 -25.25
N MET A 33 25.95 -11.30 -25.82
CA MET A 33 26.36 -12.65 -25.44
C MET A 33 27.85 -12.92 -25.73
N LEU A 34 28.37 -12.45 -26.87
CA LEU A 34 29.80 -12.56 -27.18
C LEU A 34 30.68 -11.74 -26.21
N ASN A 35 30.25 -10.50 -25.91
CA ASN A 35 30.91 -9.69 -24.90
C ASN A 35 30.87 -10.35 -23.53
N PHE A 36 29.73 -10.92 -23.13
CA PHE A 36 29.62 -11.63 -21.86
C PHE A 36 30.63 -12.76 -21.75
N LYS A 37 30.73 -13.63 -22.80
CA LYS A 37 31.73 -14.72 -22.82
C LYS A 37 33.15 -14.19 -22.59
N ALA A 38 33.54 -13.17 -23.34
CA ALA A 38 34.89 -12.59 -23.26
C ALA A 38 35.18 -11.99 -21.87
N GLN A 39 34.25 -11.24 -21.27
CA GLN A 39 34.45 -10.65 -19.95
C GLN A 39 34.39 -11.71 -18.83
N LEU A 40 33.52 -12.73 -18.94
CA LEU A 40 33.46 -13.83 -17.99
C LEU A 40 34.79 -14.62 -17.94
N GLU A 41 35.37 -14.92 -19.10
CA GLU A 41 36.63 -15.59 -19.22
C GLU A 41 37.77 -14.73 -18.62
N ALA A 42 37.77 -13.43 -18.88
CA ALA A 42 38.74 -12.51 -18.30
C ALA A 42 38.62 -12.43 -16.76
N PHE A 43 37.39 -12.36 -16.25
CA PHE A 43 37.10 -12.27 -14.81
C PHE A 43 37.45 -13.56 -14.07
N ASN A 44 37.23 -14.76 -14.65
CA ASN A 44 37.50 -16.07 -14.08
C ASN A 44 38.84 -16.69 -14.58
N LYS A 45 39.71 -15.91 -15.20
CA LYS A 45 40.89 -16.37 -15.88
C LYS A 45 41.75 -17.34 -15.05
N GLU A 46 42.00 -17.04 -13.80
CA GLU A 46 42.86 -17.87 -12.92
C GLU A 46 42.23 -19.24 -12.69
N GLU A 47 40.93 -19.32 -12.43
CA GLU A 47 40.24 -20.57 -12.17
C GLU A 47 40.13 -21.43 -13.46
N ILE A 48 39.87 -20.80 -14.61
CA ILE A 48 39.81 -21.48 -15.90
C ILE A 48 41.19 -22.06 -16.25
N VAL A 49 42.26 -21.27 -16.12
CA VAL A 49 43.64 -21.74 -16.38
C VAL A 49 44.04 -22.86 -15.44
N LYS A 50 43.69 -22.80 -14.15
CA LYS A 50 43.94 -23.87 -13.18
C LYS A 50 43.20 -25.18 -13.56
N GLY A 51 41.99 -25.08 -14.12
CA GLY A 51 41.25 -26.27 -14.55
C GLY A 51 41.71 -26.85 -15.90
N LYS A 52 42.04 -25.97 -16.86
CA LYS A 52 42.19 -26.33 -18.29
C LYS A 52 43.57 -26.04 -18.87
N GLY A 53 44.39 -25.14 -18.26
CA GLY A 53 45.66 -24.71 -18.76
C GLY A 53 45.63 -23.57 -19.78
N VAL A 54 44.46 -23.18 -20.28
CA VAL A 54 44.21 -22.08 -21.18
C VAL A 54 43.11 -21.18 -20.61
N PRO A 55 43.10 -19.85 -20.90
CA PRO A 55 42.16 -18.92 -20.29
C PRO A 55 40.76 -18.93 -20.92
N GLU A 56 40.56 -19.64 -22.02
CA GLU A 56 39.31 -19.61 -22.81
C GLU A 56 38.48 -20.85 -22.62
N LEU A 57 37.19 -20.74 -22.56
CA LEU A 57 36.24 -21.84 -22.57
C LEU A 57 35.96 -22.31 -24.02
N SER A 58 35.83 -23.61 -24.22
CA SER A 58 35.32 -24.12 -25.50
C SER A 58 33.89 -23.69 -25.72
N THR A 59 33.40 -23.78 -26.96
CA THR A 59 31.98 -23.52 -27.24
C THR A 59 31.07 -24.45 -26.42
N ALA A 60 31.40 -25.73 -26.30
CA ALA A 60 30.63 -26.71 -25.54
C ALA A 60 30.61 -26.41 -24.03
N GLU A 61 31.75 -25.98 -23.47
CA GLU A 61 31.84 -25.56 -22.06
C GLU A 61 31.03 -24.30 -21.79
N PHE A 62 31.11 -23.31 -22.65
CA PHE A 62 30.29 -22.11 -22.55
C PHE A 62 28.81 -22.40 -22.73
N ASP A 63 28.41 -23.25 -23.65
CA ASP A 63 27.00 -23.64 -23.85
C ASP A 63 26.46 -24.41 -22.63
N ARG A 64 27.26 -25.22 -21.96
CA ARG A 64 26.85 -25.84 -20.69
C ARG A 64 26.58 -24.79 -19.61
N LEU A 65 27.46 -23.79 -19.47
CA LEU A 65 27.26 -22.68 -18.52
C LEU A 65 26.02 -21.87 -18.90
N ARG A 66 25.88 -21.54 -20.20
CA ARG A 66 24.72 -20.79 -20.71
C ARG A 66 23.41 -21.51 -20.38
N THR A 67 23.33 -22.81 -20.57
CA THR A 67 22.14 -23.61 -20.20
C THR A 67 21.82 -23.54 -18.71
N GLN A 68 22.82 -23.42 -17.83
CA GLN A 68 22.59 -23.27 -16.40
C GLN A 68 22.01 -21.90 -16.02
N ILE A 69 22.37 -20.83 -16.75
CA ILE A 69 22.05 -19.43 -16.37
C ILE A 69 20.92 -18.81 -17.19
N GLU A 70 20.66 -19.30 -18.41
CA GLU A 70 19.52 -18.81 -19.23
C GLU A 70 18.19 -19.40 -18.79
N ASN A 71 17.08 -18.78 -19.23
CA ASN A 71 15.69 -19.18 -18.93
C ASN A 71 15.40 -19.27 -17.41
N LYS A 72 16.02 -18.37 -16.65
CA LYS A 72 15.79 -18.20 -15.22
C LYS A 72 14.90 -16.98 -14.96
N THR A 73 14.17 -17.01 -13.85
CA THR A 73 13.47 -15.82 -13.36
C THR A 73 14.48 -14.77 -12.89
N VAL A 74 14.05 -13.53 -12.76
CA VAL A 74 14.88 -12.45 -12.18
C VAL A 74 15.45 -12.85 -10.81
N PHE A 75 14.64 -13.50 -9.97
CA PHE A 75 15.06 -13.95 -8.65
C PHE A 75 16.12 -15.06 -8.72
N GLU A 76 15.95 -16.05 -9.58
CA GLU A 76 16.95 -17.12 -9.78
C GLU A 76 18.25 -16.56 -10.36
N SER A 77 18.17 -15.63 -11.31
CA SER A 77 19.34 -14.93 -11.86
C SER A 77 20.07 -14.12 -10.77
N ALA A 78 19.32 -13.50 -9.86
CA ALA A 78 19.92 -12.80 -8.71
C ALA A 78 20.63 -13.74 -7.72
N LYS A 79 20.14 -14.98 -7.55
CA LYS A 79 20.85 -16.01 -6.77
C LYS A 79 22.11 -16.46 -7.49
N ILE A 80 22.01 -16.81 -8.77
CA ILE A 80 23.14 -17.22 -9.61
C ILE A 80 24.25 -16.16 -9.57
N LEU A 81 23.91 -14.86 -9.67
CA LEU A 81 24.85 -13.74 -9.63
C LEU A 81 25.70 -13.73 -8.36
N ARG A 82 25.18 -14.20 -7.23
CA ARG A 82 25.83 -14.17 -5.91
C ARG A 82 26.49 -15.48 -5.51
N ASP A 83 26.14 -16.56 -6.20
CA ASP A 83 26.66 -17.90 -5.92
C ASP A 83 27.69 -18.32 -6.97
N LYS A 84 28.67 -19.14 -6.56
CA LYS A 84 29.60 -19.76 -7.51
C LYS A 84 28.89 -20.90 -8.23
N GLN A 85 28.98 -20.92 -9.56
CA GLN A 85 28.43 -21.97 -10.38
C GLN A 85 29.48 -23.02 -10.70
N VAL A 86 29.12 -24.30 -10.61
CA VAL A 86 30.01 -25.40 -10.95
C VAL A 86 29.96 -25.65 -12.46
N LEU A 87 31.08 -25.51 -13.14
CA LEU A 87 31.21 -25.84 -14.56
C LEU A 87 32.09 -27.09 -14.73
N GLU A 88 31.56 -28.09 -15.41
CA GLU A 88 32.33 -29.26 -15.83
C GLU A 88 33.00 -28.98 -17.17
N LEU A 89 34.32 -29.09 -17.19
CA LEU A 89 35.20 -28.87 -18.36
C LEU A 89 35.18 -30.10 -19.27
N ASP A 90 35.61 -29.96 -20.52
CA ASP A 90 35.73 -31.04 -21.51
C ASP A 90 36.73 -32.13 -21.08
N ASN A 91 37.68 -31.79 -20.18
CA ASN A 91 38.62 -32.72 -19.58
C ASN A 91 38.10 -33.44 -18.32
N GLY A 92 36.79 -33.27 -17.96
CA GLY A 92 36.14 -33.87 -16.80
C GLY A 92 36.46 -33.22 -15.45
N LYS A 93 37.24 -32.14 -15.42
CA LYS A 93 37.48 -31.37 -14.19
C LYS A 93 36.32 -30.42 -13.94
N ARG A 94 36.10 -30.07 -12.67
CA ARG A 94 35.10 -29.10 -12.25
C ARG A 94 35.79 -27.84 -11.74
N ILE A 95 35.32 -26.70 -12.19
CA ILE A 95 35.77 -25.38 -11.76
C ILE A 95 34.57 -24.59 -11.23
N TYR A 96 34.85 -23.50 -10.47
CA TYR A 96 33.88 -22.64 -9.88
C TYR A 96 33.90 -21.29 -10.60
N ILE A 97 32.82 -20.95 -11.29
CA ILE A 97 32.63 -19.71 -12.01
C ILE A 97 31.92 -18.70 -11.11
N GLU A 98 32.53 -17.55 -10.93
CA GLU A 98 31.94 -16.36 -10.28
C GLU A 98 31.44 -15.40 -11.34
N PHE A 99 30.37 -14.63 -10.99
CA PHE A 99 29.78 -13.63 -11.87
C PHE A 99 30.00 -12.21 -11.37
N LEU A 100 30.11 -12.01 -10.05
CA LEU A 100 30.30 -10.71 -9.42
C LEU A 100 31.15 -10.84 -8.15
N SER A 101 32.06 -9.92 -7.95
CA SER A 101 32.92 -9.87 -6.75
C SER A 101 32.54 -8.66 -5.87
N LYS A 102 32.68 -8.83 -4.54
CA LYS A 102 32.67 -7.69 -3.60
C LYS A 102 33.91 -6.83 -3.70
N ASP A 103 35.00 -7.40 -4.19
CA ASP A 103 36.24 -6.68 -4.48
C ASP A 103 36.06 -5.90 -5.80
N ILE A 104 36.01 -4.58 -5.69
CA ILE A 104 35.80 -3.66 -6.81
C ILE A 104 36.86 -3.74 -7.89
N ASP A 105 38.10 -4.01 -7.52
CA ASP A 105 39.24 -4.03 -8.45
C ASP A 105 39.25 -5.30 -9.32
N ARG A 106 38.54 -6.36 -8.93
CA ARG A 106 38.38 -7.57 -9.73
C ARG A 106 37.32 -7.42 -10.81
N ASN A 107 36.34 -6.52 -10.64
CA ASN A 107 35.23 -6.39 -11.58
C ASN A 107 35.61 -5.55 -12.81
N ILE A 108 34.99 -5.89 -13.93
CA ILE A 108 35.13 -5.20 -15.21
C ILE A 108 33.85 -4.41 -15.46
N TYR A 109 33.96 -3.07 -15.47
CA TYR A 109 32.81 -2.18 -15.62
C TYR A 109 32.72 -1.64 -17.04
N GLN A 110 31.56 -1.87 -17.69
CA GLN A 110 31.31 -1.44 -19.05
C GLN A 110 29.96 -0.72 -19.14
N VAL A 111 29.79 0.11 -20.16
CA VAL A 111 28.51 0.73 -20.53
C VAL A 111 28.31 0.57 -22.02
N THR A 112 27.06 0.27 -22.41
CA THR A 112 26.57 0.24 -23.78
C THR A 112 25.25 0.98 -23.88
N HIS A 113 24.85 1.35 -25.11
CA HIS A 113 23.55 1.98 -25.35
C HIS A 113 22.90 1.46 -26.63
N GLN A 114 21.60 1.76 -26.77
CA GLN A 114 20.81 1.48 -27.96
C GLN A 114 20.83 0.00 -28.37
N VAL A 115 20.94 -0.92 -27.39
CA VAL A 115 20.85 -2.36 -27.63
C VAL A 115 19.46 -2.71 -28.14
N THR A 116 19.40 -3.32 -29.30
CA THR A 116 18.16 -3.77 -29.93
C THR A 116 17.86 -5.21 -29.57
N MET A 117 16.66 -5.44 -29.05
CA MET A 117 16.09 -6.77 -28.81
C MET A 117 14.95 -7.00 -29.80
N ASP A 118 15.04 -8.03 -30.61
CA ASP A 118 14.03 -8.40 -31.60
C ASP A 118 13.99 -9.93 -31.80
N LYS A 119 13.00 -10.41 -32.58
CA LYS A 119 12.82 -11.83 -32.85
C LYS A 119 13.94 -12.45 -33.68
N ASP A 120 14.66 -11.66 -34.46
CA ASP A 120 15.74 -12.15 -35.32
C ASP A 120 16.94 -12.64 -34.51
N HIS A 121 17.10 -12.08 -33.30
CA HIS A 121 18.19 -12.41 -32.40
C HIS A 121 17.75 -13.25 -31.19
N MET A 122 16.44 -13.26 -30.88
CA MET A 122 15.87 -14.02 -29.77
C MET A 122 14.38 -14.32 -29.98
N ASN A 123 14.02 -15.56 -30.23
CA ASN A 123 12.65 -16.01 -30.55
C ASN A 123 11.59 -15.67 -29.49
N GLU A 124 11.99 -15.52 -28.22
CA GLU A 124 11.10 -15.25 -27.10
C GLU A 124 10.66 -13.79 -27.01
N VAL A 125 11.29 -12.88 -27.77
CA VAL A 125 10.94 -11.46 -27.80
C VAL A 125 9.67 -11.26 -28.61
N VAL A 126 8.67 -10.59 -28.00
CA VAL A 126 7.38 -10.34 -28.65
C VAL A 126 7.44 -9.14 -29.60
N TYR A 127 8.09 -8.06 -29.17
CA TYR A 127 8.22 -6.80 -29.91
C TYR A 127 9.65 -6.32 -29.94
N LYS A 128 10.02 -5.68 -31.05
CA LYS A 128 11.33 -5.02 -31.17
C LYS A 128 11.37 -3.81 -30.25
N ASN A 129 12.32 -3.82 -29.33
CA ASN A 129 12.62 -2.71 -28.42
C ASN A 129 14.09 -2.33 -28.51
N ARG A 130 14.39 -1.09 -28.17
CA ARG A 130 15.73 -0.53 -28.11
C ARG A 130 15.91 0.13 -26.78
N TYR A 131 16.93 -0.31 -26.02
CA TYR A 131 17.20 0.12 -24.65
C TYR A 131 18.15 1.31 -24.65
N ASP A 132 17.84 2.34 -23.86
CA ASP A 132 18.61 3.58 -23.86
C ASP A 132 20.05 3.30 -23.42
N VAL A 133 20.32 3.06 -22.15
CA VAL A 133 21.67 2.77 -21.65
C VAL A 133 21.66 1.55 -20.72
N THR A 134 22.65 0.68 -20.89
CA THR A 134 22.82 -0.53 -20.06
C THR A 134 24.22 -0.54 -19.45
N VAL A 135 24.30 -0.68 -18.14
CA VAL A 135 25.57 -0.92 -17.43
C VAL A 135 25.78 -2.41 -17.27
N LEU A 136 26.98 -2.83 -17.70
CA LEU A 136 27.42 -4.21 -17.60
C LEU A 136 28.56 -4.33 -16.60
N ILE A 137 28.51 -5.37 -15.76
CA ILE A 137 29.64 -5.74 -14.88
C ILE A 137 29.99 -7.18 -15.19
N ASN A 138 31.27 -7.41 -15.49
CA ASN A 138 31.79 -8.69 -15.98
C ASN A 138 31.02 -9.22 -17.21
N GLY A 139 30.54 -8.29 -18.05
CA GLY A 139 29.76 -8.56 -19.26
C GLY A 139 28.27 -8.83 -19.04
N LEU A 140 27.79 -8.96 -17.79
CA LEU A 140 26.36 -9.13 -17.47
C LEU A 140 25.64 -7.79 -17.38
N PRO A 141 24.45 -7.62 -17.97
CA PRO A 141 23.61 -6.43 -17.81
C PRO A 141 23.02 -6.44 -16.41
N LEU A 142 23.51 -5.54 -15.52
CA LEU A 142 23.08 -5.49 -14.12
C LEU A 142 22.24 -4.25 -13.79
N VAL A 143 22.40 -3.16 -14.55
CA VAL A 143 21.59 -1.95 -14.38
C VAL A 143 21.10 -1.46 -15.75
N GLN A 144 19.81 -1.24 -15.87
CA GLN A 144 19.20 -0.62 -17.05
C GLN A 144 18.79 0.81 -16.72
N ILE A 145 19.14 1.74 -17.59
CA ILE A 145 18.85 3.16 -17.46
C ILE A 145 17.93 3.59 -18.61
N GLU A 146 16.82 4.28 -18.27
CA GLU A 146 15.91 4.90 -19.23
C GLU A 146 15.91 6.41 -19.04
N LEU A 147 16.16 7.12 -20.12
CA LEU A 147 16.35 8.57 -20.12
C LEU A 147 15.20 9.25 -20.88
N LYS A 148 14.75 10.37 -20.33
CA LYS A 148 13.79 11.26 -20.97
C LYS A 148 14.35 12.66 -21.06
N ARG A 149 13.91 13.41 -22.07
CA ARG A 149 14.25 14.83 -22.18
C ARG A 149 13.69 15.63 -20.99
N PRO A 150 14.29 16.75 -20.62
CA PRO A 150 13.72 17.65 -19.62
C PRO A 150 12.29 18.08 -19.97
N GLY A 151 11.41 18.12 -18.96
CA GLY A 151 9.99 18.45 -19.12
C GLY A 151 9.07 17.24 -19.38
N VAL A 152 9.62 16.03 -19.54
CA VAL A 152 8.84 14.79 -19.56
C VAL A 152 8.73 14.24 -18.14
N GLU A 153 7.56 13.67 -17.80
CA GLU A 153 7.37 13.06 -16.48
C GLU A 153 8.22 11.79 -16.34
N ILE A 154 8.90 11.66 -15.21
CA ILE A 154 9.77 10.51 -14.91
C ILE A 154 9.00 9.17 -14.89
N ASN A 155 7.71 9.21 -14.57
CA ASN A 155 6.85 8.03 -14.56
C ASN A 155 6.67 7.40 -15.94
N GLU A 156 6.85 8.15 -17.02
CA GLU A 156 6.82 7.62 -18.38
C GLU A 156 7.98 6.65 -18.65
N ALA A 157 9.16 6.93 -18.09
CA ALA A 157 10.29 6.01 -18.18
C ALA A 157 10.03 4.70 -17.39
N ILE A 158 9.34 4.78 -16.24
CA ILE A 158 8.93 3.58 -15.48
C ILE A 158 7.93 2.75 -16.29
N ASN A 159 6.96 3.39 -16.95
CA ASN A 159 6.01 2.71 -17.83
C ASN A 159 6.71 2.03 -19.02
N GLN A 160 7.75 2.67 -19.56
CA GLN A 160 8.58 2.10 -20.63
C GLN A 160 9.34 0.86 -20.16
N ILE A 161 9.96 0.90 -18.97
CA ILE A 161 10.61 -0.27 -18.35
C ILE A 161 9.61 -1.40 -18.12
N ASN A 162 8.41 -1.13 -17.62
CA ASN A 162 7.36 -2.13 -17.44
C ASN A 162 6.96 -2.78 -18.79
N ARG A 163 6.95 -2.01 -19.89
CA ARG A 163 6.73 -2.54 -21.22
C ARG A 163 7.89 -3.47 -21.65
N TYR A 164 9.14 -3.09 -21.41
CA TYR A 164 10.31 -3.93 -21.72
C TYR A 164 10.30 -5.23 -20.92
N ARG A 165 10.05 -5.18 -19.64
CA ARG A 165 9.95 -6.35 -18.75
C ARG A 165 8.91 -7.34 -19.27
N ARG A 166 7.75 -6.85 -19.69
CA ARG A 166 6.67 -7.69 -20.19
C ARG A 166 7.00 -8.37 -21.51
N TYR A 167 7.69 -7.69 -22.43
CA TYR A 167 7.73 -8.10 -23.84
C TYR A 167 9.13 -8.40 -24.40
N SER A 168 10.21 -7.90 -23.79
CA SER A 168 11.53 -7.98 -24.40
C SER A 168 12.70 -8.29 -23.49
N PHE A 169 12.64 -8.06 -22.19
CA PHE A 169 13.71 -8.50 -21.29
C PHE A 169 13.72 -10.02 -21.21
N ARG A 170 14.70 -10.65 -21.85
CA ARG A 170 14.88 -12.11 -21.91
C ARG A 170 16.37 -12.43 -21.84
N GLY A 171 16.70 -13.70 -21.61
CA GLY A 171 18.08 -14.19 -21.55
C GLY A 171 18.92 -13.47 -20.47
N LEU A 172 20.06 -12.92 -20.85
CA LEU A 172 20.95 -12.21 -19.91
C LEU A 172 20.33 -10.96 -19.27
N PHE A 173 19.29 -10.36 -19.89
CA PHE A 173 18.59 -9.21 -19.29
C PHE A 173 17.76 -9.56 -18.05
N HIS A 174 17.54 -10.84 -17.75
CA HIS A 174 17.02 -11.25 -16.45
C HIS A 174 18.01 -11.04 -15.27
N PHE A 175 19.31 -10.80 -15.57
CA PHE A 175 20.30 -10.44 -14.57
C PHE A 175 20.23 -8.97 -14.12
N ILE A 176 19.45 -8.13 -14.77
CA ILE A 176 19.23 -6.75 -14.31
C ILE A 176 18.67 -6.79 -12.88
N GLN A 177 19.39 -6.15 -11.96
CA GLN A 177 19.01 -6.07 -10.54
C GLN A 177 18.31 -4.74 -10.22
N CYS A 178 18.70 -3.68 -10.92
CA CYS A 178 18.29 -2.31 -10.64
C CYS A 178 17.96 -1.56 -11.92
N PHE A 179 16.93 -0.74 -11.86
CA PHE A 179 16.59 0.24 -12.88
C PHE A 179 16.93 1.64 -12.40
N VAL A 180 17.32 2.49 -13.32
CA VAL A 180 17.49 3.93 -13.11
C VAL A 180 16.64 4.65 -14.16
N VAL A 181 15.91 5.67 -13.75
CA VAL A 181 15.11 6.51 -14.62
C VAL A 181 15.45 7.98 -14.41
N SER A 182 15.59 8.75 -15.47
CA SER A 182 15.90 10.17 -15.36
C SER A 182 15.25 11.00 -16.48
N ASN A 183 14.89 12.24 -16.13
CA ASN A 183 14.59 13.30 -17.08
C ASN A 183 15.60 14.44 -17.00
N SER A 184 16.83 14.15 -16.61
CA SER A 184 17.96 15.04 -16.32
C SER A 184 17.79 15.88 -15.04
N ILE A 185 16.60 16.29 -14.67
CA ILE A 185 16.29 17.11 -13.48
C ILE A 185 15.99 16.22 -12.26
N GLN A 186 15.31 15.11 -12.51
CA GLN A 186 14.96 14.12 -11.50
C GLN A 186 15.50 12.76 -11.92
N THR A 187 16.19 12.11 -10.99
CA THR A 187 16.72 10.76 -11.18
C THR A 187 16.29 9.86 -10.04
N LYS A 188 15.75 8.70 -10.37
CA LYS A 188 15.29 7.69 -9.40
C LYS A 188 15.82 6.31 -9.77
N TYR A 189 15.90 5.43 -8.77
CA TYR A 189 16.26 4.03 -8.97
C TYR A 189 15.28 3.09 -8.25
N PHE A 190 15.18 1.86 -8.69
CA PHE A 190 14.32 0.83 -8.10
C PHE A 190 14.74 -0.58 -8.50
N ALA A 191 14.30 -1.56 -7.72
CA ALA A 191 14.62 -2.96 -7.96
C ALA A 191 13.89 -3.52 -9.18
N ASN A 192 14.48 -4.52 -9.84
CA ASN A 192 13.79 -5.38 -10.79
C ASN A 192 13.03 -6.47 -10.02
N GLU A 193 11.81 -6.15 -9.58
CA GLU A 193 10.96 -7.07 -8.82
C GLU A 193 10.49 -8.28 -9.65
N ASN A 194 9.93 -9.26 -8.95
CA ASN A 194 9.28 -10.40 -9.60
C ASN A 194 8.19 -9.95 -10.61
N GLU A 195 8.18 -10.56 -11.79
CA GLU A 195 7.30 -10.22 -12.91
C GLU A 195 5.90 -10.84 -12.83
N SER A 196 5.67 -11.76 -11.91
CA SER A 196 4.42 -12.51 -11.81
C SER A 196 3.73 -12.33 -10.48
N ASN A 197 2.42 -12.18 -10.52
CA ASN A 197 1.55 -12.33 -9.35
C ASN A 197 1.40 -13.81 -8.97
N ALA A 198 0.78 -14.09 -7.83
CA ALA A 198 0.52 -15.45 -7.37
C ALA A 198 -0.37 -16.28 -8.33
N ASP A 199 -1.22 -15.61 -9.11
CA ASP A 199 -2.07 -16.20 -10.15
C ASP A 199 -1.38 -16.38 -11.52
N GLY A 200 -0.10 -16.03 -11.62
CA GLY A 200 0.70 -16.09 -12.84
C GLY A 200 0.51 -14.91 -13.80
N THR A 201 -0.32 -13.93 -13.46
CA THR A 201 -0.47 -12.72 -14.29
C THR A 201 0.74 -11.80 -14.16
N TYR A 202 1.01 -10.99 -15.20
CA TYR A 202 2.12 -10.03 -15.19
C TYR A 202 1.97 -8.98 -14.10
N LYS A 203 3.03 -8.77 -13.32
CA LYS A 203 3.13 -7.75 -12.27
C LYS A 203 3.97 -6.58 -12.73
N ALA A 204 3.36 -5.41 -12.89
CA ALA A 204 4.08 -4.17 -13.14
C ALA A 204 4.76 -3.65 -11.86
N ILE A 205 5.91 -2.99 -12.02
CA ILE A 205 6.56 -2.27 -10.92
C ILE A 205 5.73 -1.03 -10.58
N LEU A 206 5.46 -0.86 -9.29
CA LEU A 206 4.74 0.31 -8.79
C LEU A 206 5.66 1.55 -8.80
N LYS A 207 5.15 2.67 -9.29
CA LYS A 207 5.89 3.95 -9.36
C LYS A 207 6.34 4.44 -7.97
N SER A 208 5.58 4.12 -6.93
CA SER A 208 5.91 4.41 -5.53
C SER A 208 7.13 3.66 -4.99
N LEU A 209 7.65 2.68 -5.73
CA LEU A 209 8.87 1.95 -5.37
C LEU A 209 10.14 2.56 -5.99
N ALA A 210 10.02 3.61 -6.77
CA ALA A 210 11.15 4.35 -7.32
C ALA A 210 11.61 5.44 -6.34
N PHE A 211 12.89 5.40 -5.92
CA PHE A 211 13.45 6.25 -4.87
C PHE A 211 14.44 7.25 -5.46
N PHE A 212 14.54 8.41 -4.80
CA PHE A 212 15.66 9.31 -5.02
C PHE A 212 16.91 8.76 -4.31
N TRP A 213 18.08 8.98 -4.90
CA TRP A 213 19.34 8.81 -4.19
C TRP A 213 19.55 10.01 -3.28
N THR A 214 20.23 9.82 -2.14
CA THR A 214 20.50 10.88 -1.16
C THR A 214 21.93 10.78 -0.64
N ASP A 215 22.42 11.83 -0.03
CA ASP A 215 23.61 11.79 0.81
C ASP A 215 23.33 11.20 2.22
N ALA A 216 24.34 11.20 3.08
CA ALA A 216 24.22 10.70 4.47
C ALA A 216 23.33 11.57 5.38
N ASN A 217 22.97 12.78 4.97
CA ASN A 217 22.07 13.70 5.68
C ASN A 217 20.62 13.63 5.16
N ASN A 218 20.33 12.69 4.25
CA ASN A 218 19.08 12.55 3.50
C ASN A 218 18.79 13.69 2.51
N GLU A 219 19.80 14.50 2.13
CA GLU A 219 19.65 15.49 1.08
C GLU A 219 19.62 14.79 -0.29
N ARG A 220 18.64 15.14 -1.12
CA ARG A 220 18.43 14.47 -2.40
C ARG A 220 19.45 14.87 -3.45
N ILE A 221 19.92 13.86 -4.17
CA ILE A 221 20.78 14.02 -5.35
C ILE A 221 19.89 13.79 -6.58
N ASN A 222 19.25 14.85 -7.05
CA ASN A 222 18.19 14.78 -8.07
C ASN A 222 18.76 14.82 -9.50
N GLN A 223 19.77 15.63 -9.75
CA GLN A 223 20.30 15.88 -11.08
C GLN A 223 21.09 14.68 -11.60
N LEU A 224 20.89 14.32 -12.87
CA LEU A 224 21.51 13.15 -13.48
C LEU A 224 23.05 13.13 -13.33
N ASN A 225 23.72 14.27 -13.49
CA ASN A 225 25.18 14.33 -13.40
C ASN A 225 25.67 14.06 -11.97
N GLU A 226 25.07 14.71 -10.98
CA GLU A 226 25.42 14.53 -9.57
C GLU A 226 25.10 13.10 -9.10
N PHE A 227 23.95 12.58 -9.54
CA PHE A 227 23.57 11.19 -9.30
C PHE A 227 24.59 10.23 -9.90
N THR A 228 25.07 10.48 -11.11
CA THR A 228 26.05 9.63 -11.79
C THR A 228 27.37 9.59 -11.01
N ASP A 229 27.84 10.74 -10.55
CA ASP A 229 29.12 10.87 -9.83
C ASP A 229 29.14 10.16 -8.49
N ASP A 230 27.99 9.98 -7.84
CA ASP A 230 27.91 9.31 -6.55
C ASP A 230 27.36 7.87 -6.66
N PHE A 231 26.19 7.68 -7.27
CA PHE A 231 25.54 6.37 -7.36
C PHE A 231 26.35 5.36 -8.16
N PHE A 232 26.90 5.76 -9.31
CA PHE A 232 27.65 4.88 -10.21
C PHE A 232 29.16 4.80 -9.87
N THR A 233 29.63 5.38 -8.75
CA THR A 233 30.95 5.02 -8.28
C THR A 233 31.08 3.50 -8.18
N LYS A 234 32.22 2.94 -8.60
CA LYS A 234 32.45 1.48 -8.55
C LYS A 234 32.18 0.91 -7.17
N PHE A 235 32.47 1.69 -6.12
CA PHE A 235 32.18 1.31 -4.73
C PHE A 235 30.70 1.23 -4.44
N ASN A 236 29.94 2.29 -4.73
CA ASN A 236 28.50 2.32 -4.39
C ASN A 236 27.70 1.31 -5.20
N ILE A 237 27.95 1.21 -6.52
CA ILE A 237 27.19 0.26 -7.36
C ILE A 237 27.50 -1.19 -7.00
N THR A 238 28.76 -1.53 -6.73
CA THR A 238 29.12 -2.89 -6.30
C THR A 238 28.50 -3.21 -4.94
N ALA A 239 28.63 -2.31 -3.96
CA ALA A 239 28.02 -2.49 -2.65
C ALA A 239 26.47 -2.61 -2.75
N LEU A 240 25.83 -1.80 -3.62
CA LEU A 240 24.40 -1.90 -3.86
C LEU A 240 23.99 -3.29 -4.35
N LEU A 241 24.72 -3.83 -5.32
CA LEU A 241 24.42 -5.12 -5.94
C LEU A 241 24.80 -6.31 -5.06
N THR A 242 25.83 -6.21 -4.21
CA THR A 242 26.29 -7.31 -3.37
C THR A 242 25.74 -7.28 -1.95
N ASP A 243 25.85 -6.11 -1.28
CA ASP A 243 25.54 -5.99 0.13
C ASP A 243 24.16 -5.39 0.39
N TYR A 244 23.67 -4.47 -0.47
CA TYR A 244 22.42 -3.73 -0.23
C TYR A 244 21.26 -4.14 -1.15
N THR A 245 21.39 -5.26 -1.84
CA THR A 245 20.28 -5.97 -2.46
C THR A 245 19.91 -7.18 -1.60
N VAL A 246 18.64 -7.31 -1.23
CA VAL A 246 18.14 -8.40 -0.40
C VAL A 246 17.29 -9.33 -1.26
N LEU A 247 17.55 -10.63 -1.19
CA LEU A 247 16.75 -11.66 -1.84
C LEU A 247 15.63 -12.10 -0.90
N GLN A 248 14.40 -11.96 -1.34
CA GLN A 248 13.23 -12.34 -0.57
C GLN A 248 12.76 -13.74 -0.99
N ASP A 249 13.24 -14.76 -0.30
CA ASP A 249 13.04 -16.17 -0.67
C ASP A 249 11.57 -16.60 -0.71
N THR A 250 10.75 -16.13 0.20
CA THR A 250 9.31 -16.48 0.27
C THR A 250 8.52 -15.95 -0.93
N LEU A 251 8.76 -14.68 -1.29
CA LEU A 251 8.05 -14.03 -2.40
C LEU A 251 8.78 -14.14 -3.73
N LYS A 252 9.95 -14.81 -3.77
CA LYS A 252 10.82 -14.91 -4.95
C LYS A 252 11.10 -13.55 -5.57
N ASN A 253 11.39 -12.55 -4.74
CA ASN A 253 11.56 -11.16 -5.12
C ASN A 253 12.93 -10.64 -4.73
N ILE A 254 13.37 -9.53 -5.36
CA ILE A 254 14.57 -8.80 -4.98
C ILE A 254 14.17 -7.41 -4.47
N ILE A 255 14.86 -6.95 -3.45
CA ILE A 255 14.69 -5.64 -2.84
C ILE A 255 16.03 -4.91 -2.86
N VAL A 256 16.07 -3.74 -3.48
CA VAL A 256 17.21 -2.83 -3.40
C VAL A 256 16.96 -1.85 -2.27
N MET A 257 17.92 -1.74 -1.33
CA MET A 257 17.77 -0.88 -0.16
C MET A 257 17.77 0.59 -0.54
N ARG A 258 17.03 1.39 0.21
CA ARG A 258 16.95 2.84 0.08
C ARG A 258 18.17 3.52 0.70
N PRO A 259 18.56 4.73 0.27
CA PRO A 259 19.81 5.37 0.73
C PRO A 259 19.90 5.49 2.24
N TYR A 260 18.85 5.99 2.92
CA TYR A 260 18.83 6.13 4.38
C TYR A 260 19.01 4.78 5.11
N GLN A 261 18.53 3.67 4.53
CA GLN A 261 18.74 2.31 5.07
C GLN A 261 20.21 1.88 4.90
N ILE A 262 20.81 2.22 3.76
CA ILE A 262 22.23 1.96 3.48
C ILE A 262 23.10 2.75 4.46
N TYR A 263 22.86 4.05 4.61
CA TYR A 263 23.64 4.90 5.52
C TYR A 263 23.47 4.50 6.99
N ALA A 264 22.24 4.15 7.41
CA ALA A 264 22.01 3.61 8.74
C ALA A 264 22.78 2.30 8.97
N THR A 265 22.78 1.40 7.98
CA THR A 265 23.53 0.14 8.05
C THR A 265 25.03 0.39 8.14
N LYS A 266 25.58 1.29 7.29
CA LYS A 266 27.00 1.70 7.36
C LYS A 266 27.34 2.27 8.74
N ALA A 267 26.48 3.12 9.31
CA ALA A 267 26.71 3.73 10.63
C ALA A 267 26.68 2.68 11.75
N VAL A 268 25.78 1.70 11.70
CA VAL A 268 25.72 0.59 12.65
C VAL A 268 26.98 -0.28 12.55
N LEU A 269 27.39 -0.68 11.34
CA LEU A 269 28.59 -1.50 11.14
C LEU A 269 29.82 -0.80 11.67
N ARG A 270 30.03 0.48 11.35
CA ARG A 270 31.13 1.29 11.87
C ARG A 270 31.10 1.35 13.40
N ARG A 271 29.91 1.62 14.01
CA ARG A 271 29.75 1.72 15.46
C ARG A 271 30.14 0.44 16.18
N VAL A 272 29.77 -0.73 15.64
CA VAL A 272 30.04 -2.05 16.22
C VAL A 272 31.48 -2.52 15.95
N LEU A 273 31.92 -2.44 14.69
CA LEU A 273 33.17 -3.08 14.25
C LEU A 273 34.43 -2.22 14.48
N GLU A 274 34.28 -0.89 14.42
CA GLU A 274 35.41 0.04 14.55
C GLU A 274 35.42 0.74 15.92
N GLU A 275 34.27 1.26 16.35
CA GLU A 275 34.20 2.04 17.59
C GLU A 275 33.91 1.18 18.84
N ASN A 276 33.40 -0.04 18.66
CA ASN A 276 32.98 -0.95 19.74
C ASN A 276 32.02 -0.29 20.77
N ARG A 277 31.02 0.44 20.29
CA ARG A 277 30.07 1.20 21.12
C ARG A 277 28.63 0.84 20.79
N ASN A 278 27.73 1.19 21.70
CA ASN A 278 26.29 1.07 21.50
C ASN A 278 25.74 2.28 20.72
N GLY A 279 24.46 2.18 20.32
CA GLY A 279 23.76 3.27 19.68
C GLY A 279 22.35 2.89 19.27
N TYR A 280 21.61 3.83 18.70
CA TYR A 280 20.31 3.57 18.15
C TYR A 280 20.09 4.29 16.82
N VAL A 281 19.18 3.74 16.01
CA VAL A 281 18.72 4.30 14.75
C VAL A 281 17.30 4.84 14.95
N TRP A 282 17.11 6.10 14.59
CA TRP A 282 15.81 6.75 14.64
C TRP A 282 15.21 6.84 13.24
N HIS A 283 14.44 5.84 12.86
CA HIS A 283 13.72 5.78 11.60
C HIS A 283 12.21 5.74 11.87
N THR A 284 11.46 6.62 11.22
CA THR A 284 10.00 6.71 11.41
C THR A 284 9.29 5.38 11.15
N THR A 285 8.12 5.23 11.70
CA THR A 285 7.27 4.06 11.46
C THR A 285 6.91 3.99 9.95
N GLY A 286 7.09 2.81 9.34
CA GLY A 286 6.84 2.63 7.90
C GLY A 286 8.03 2.84 6.98
N SER A 287 9.18 3.23 7.52
CA SER A 287 10.43 3.38 6.77
C SER A 287 11.12 2.06 6.42
N GLY A 288 10.59 0.89 6.81
CA GLY A 288 11.24 -0.40 6.62
C GLY A 288 12.37 -0.68 7.62
N LYS A 289 12.17 -0.30 8.91
CA LYS A 289 13.12 -0.60 9.99
C LYS A 289 13.50 -2.07 10.07
N THR A 290 12.53 -2.97 9.89
CA THR A 290 12.74 -4.43 9.91
C THR A 290 13.75 -4.87 8.85
N LEU A 291 13.65 -4.36 7.62
CA LEU A 291 14.63 -4.64 6.57
C LEU A 291 16.01 -4.09 6.93
N THR A 292 16.09 -2.87 7.48
CA THR A 292 17.35 -2.24 7.88
C THR A 292 18.01 -3.03 9.02
N SER A 293 17.26 -3.40 10.04
CA SER A 293 17.77 -4.17 11.19
C SER A 293 18.18 -5.59 10.79
N PHE A 294 17.41 -6.25 9.93
CA PHE A 294 17.79 -7.54 9.32
C PHE A 294 19.10 -7.45 8.58
N LYS A 295 19.26 -6.43 7.73
CA LYS A 295 20.50 -6.28 6.94
C LYS A 295 21.72 -5.98 7.84
N CYS A 296 21.55 -5.16 8.87
CA CYS A 296 22.59 -4.95 9.89
C CYS A 296 22.96 -6.27 10.58
N ALA A 297 21.94 -7.05 11.01
CA ALA A 297 22.16 -8.33 11.67
C ALA A 297 22.86 -9.36 10.76
N SER A 298 22.43 -9.44 9.49
CA SER A 298 23.00 -10.34 8.49
C SER A 298 24.46 -10.01 8.20
N LEU A 299 24.80 -8.75 7.92
CA LEU A 299 26.20 -8.32 7.65
C LEU A 299 27.09 -8.49 8.88
N LEU A 300 26.57 -8.29 10.10
CA LEU A 300 27.31 -8.54 11.35
C LEU A 300 27.50 -10.04 11.59
N ARG A 301 26.47 -10.86 11.32
CA ARG A 301 26.55 -12.33 11.38
C ARG A 301 27.67 -12.87 10.47
N ASP A 302 27.74 -12.34 9.26
CA ASP A 302 28.69 -12.80 8.24
C ASP A 302 30.12 -12.29 8.51
N ASN A 303 30.27 -11.32 9.42
CA ASN A 303 31.59 -10.81 9.84
C ASN A 303 32.27 -11.76 10.82
N GLY A 304 33.51 -12.18 10.49
CA GLY A 304 34.28 -13.13 11.29
C GLY A 304 34.65 -12.67 12.72
N ARG A 305 34.47 -11.37 13.04
CA ARG A 305 34.77 -10.80 14.38
C ARG A 305 33.58 -10.95 15.36
N ILE A 306 32.40 -11.33 14.90
CA ILE A 306 31.19 -11.45 15.74
C ILE A 306 30.87 -12.92 15.96
N ASP A 307 30.77 -13.34 17.23
CA ASP A 307 30.44 -14.72 17.59
C ASP A 307 28.95 -15.03 17.42
N LYS A 308 28.08 -14.10 17.82
CA LYS A 308 26.63 -14.29 17.73
C LYS A 308 25.86 -12.94 17.68
N VAL A 309 24.84 -12.90 16.85
CA VAL A 309 23.88 -11.79 16.78
C VAL A 309 22.57 -12.22 17.42
N PHE A 310 22.06 -11.41 18.33
CA PHE A 310 20.75 -11.57 18.96
C PHE A 310 19.82 -10.48 18.44
N PHE A 311 18.67 -10.88 17.95
CA PHE A 311 17.59 -9.96 17.69
C PHE A 311 16.58 -10.05 18.82
N LEU A 312 16.37 -8.96 19.56
CA LEU A 312 15.47 -8.88 20.68
C LEU A 312 14.18 -8.15 20.30
N VAL A 313 13.07 -8.83 20.50
CA VAL A 313 11.71 -8.28 20.37
C VAL A 313 11.05 -8.14 21.74
N ASP A 314 10.13 -7.18 21.85
CA ASP A 314 9.49 -6.85 23.14
C ASP A 314 8.35 -7.80 23.50
N ARG A 315 7.52 -8.18 22.54
CA ARG A 315 6.32 -9.01 22.76
C ARG A 315 6.29 -10.24 21.87
N LYS A 316 5.59 -11.28 22.34
CA LYS A 316 5.36 -12.50 21.57
C LYS A 316 4.65 -12.25 20.22
N ASP A 317 3.75 -11.28 20.19
CA ASP A 317 3.01 -10.92 18.97
C ASP A 317 3.90 -10.28 17.88
N LEU A 318 4.90 -9.48 18.33
CA LEU A 318 5.91 -8.88 17.46
C LEU A 318 7.00 -9.90 17.10
N ASP A 319 7.22 -10.89 17.95
CA ASP A 319 8.13 -12.01 17.72
C ASP A 319 7.72 -12.76 16.44
N ASP A 320 6.47 -13.25 16.39
CA ASP A 320 5.93 -13.98 15.25
C ASP A 320 6.04 -13.16 13.94
N GLN A 321 5.61 -11.90 13.94
CA GLN A 321 5.67 -11.04 12.74
C GLN A 321 7.10 -10.75 12.31
N THR A 322 8.01 -10.52 13.24
CA THR A 322 9.43 -10.23 12.94
C THR A 322 10.13 -11.49 12.41
N VAL A 323 9.83 -12.64 13.00
CA VAL A 323 10.34 -13.95 12.54
C VAL A 323 9.86 -14.24 11.12
N ASP A 324 8.55 -14.05 10.85
CA ASP A 324 7.98 -14.25 9.52
C ASP A 324 8.63 -13.30 8.50
N GLU A 325 8.84 -12.04 8.87
CA GLU A 325 9.45 -11.02 8.03
C GLU A 325 10.94 -11.35 7.76
N TYR A 326 11.71 -11.76 8.78
CA TYR A 326 13.11 -12.17 8.61
C TYR A 326 13.23 -13.43 7.77
N ASN A 327 12.41 -14.44 8.01
CA ASN A 327 12.39 -15.66 7.20
C ASN A 327 11.88 -15.41 5.77
N SER A 328 11.14 -14.32 5.54
CA SER A 328 10.82 -13.90 4.19
C SER A 328 12.03 -13.37 3.41
N PHE A 329 12.99 -12.74 4.11
CA PHE A 329 14.22 -12.23 3.50
C PHE A 329 15.25 -13.34 3.29
N GLU A 330 15.40 -14.24 4.25
CA GLU A 330 16.31 -15.39 4.17
C GLU A 330 15.64 -16.58 4.83
N ALA A 331 15.33 -17.63 4.04
CA ALA A 331 14.61 -18.78 4.52
C ALA A 331 15.36 -19.48 5.67
N ASP A 332 14.63 -19.83 6.71
CA ASP A 332 15.15 -20.52 7.90
C ASP A 332 16.30 -19.80 8.64
N CYS A 333 16.47 -18.49 8.37
CA CYS A 333 17.50 -17.70 9.05
C CYS A 333 17.20 -17.54 10.54
N VAL A 334 15.93 -17.65 10.90
CA VAL A 334 15.45 -17.52 12.28
C VAL A 334 14.31 -18.49 12.52
N ASP A 335 14.37 -19.20 13.62
CA ASP A 335 13.24 -19.98 14.13
C ASP A 335 12.66 -19.33 15.38
N ASN A 336 11.36 -19.51 15.57
CA ASN A 336 10.70 -19.13 16.80
C ASN A 336 11.29 -19.90 17.99
N THR A 337 11.72 -19.18 19.00
CA THR A 337 12.09 -19.77 20.27
C THR A 337 10.85 -19.90 21.14
N ASP A 338 10.04 -20.96 20.96
CA ASP A 338 8.79 -21.12 21.72
C ASP A 338 9.00 -21.24 23.23
N SER A 339 10.19 -21.64 23.66
CA SER A 339 10.56 -21.81 25.06
C SER A 339 11.99 -21.38 25.37
N THR A 340 12.25 -21.11 26.64
CA THR A 340 13.63 -20.88 27.13
C THR A 340 14.54 -22.08 26.84
N ALA A 341 14.01 -23.29 26.83
CA ALA A 341 14.78 -24.50 26.53
C ALA A 341 15.25 -24.53 25.06
N GLU A 342 14.41 -24.11 24.13
CA GLU A 342 14.75 -24.02 22.71
C GLU A 342 15.81 -22.92 22.47
N LEU A 343 15.66 -21.75 23.12
CA LEU A 343 16.69 -20.72 23.11
C LEU A 343 18.06 -21.28 23.55
N ILE A 344 18.10 -22.05 24.62
CA ILE A 344 19.35 -22.65 25.13
C ILE A 344 19.95 -23.66 24.15
N LYS A 345 19.11 -24.47 23.47
CA LYS A 345 19.55 -25.40 22.44
C LYS A 345 20.26 -24.66 21.29
N ARG A 346 19.68 -23.55 20.82
CA ARG A 346 20.28 -22.70 19.79
C ARG A 346 21.55 -21.98 20.23
N LEU A 347 21.61 -21.58 21.48
CA LEU A 347 22.81 -20.99 22.02
C LEU A 347 23.98 -21.99 22.07
N LYS A 348 23.70 -23.30 22.24
CA LYS A 348 24.72 -24.36 22.16
C LYS A 348 25.20 -24.65 20.74
N ASN A 349 24.36 -24.37 19.73
CA ASN A 349 24.70 -24.61 18.33
C ASN A 349 25.61 -23.47 17.81
N SER A 350 26.86 -23.78 17.56
CA SER A 350 27.84 -22.83 17.03
C SER A 350 27.59 -22.45 15.56
N GLY A 351 26.86 -23.27 14.82
CA GLY A 351 26.49 -23.00 13.42
C GLY A 351 25.42 -21.91 13.30
N GLU A 352 24.55 -21.78 14.30
CA GLU A 352 23.53 -20.73 14.32
C GLU A 352 24.10 -19.42 14.89
N ARG A 353 24.54 -18.54 14.00
CA ARG A 353 25.18 -17.27 14.40
C ARG A 353 24.17 -16.13 14.61
N MET A 354 22.88 -16.31 14.26
CA MET A 354 21.81 -15.34 14.49
C MET A 354 20.64 -16.03 15.24
N VAL A 355 20.11 -15.37 16.26
CA VAL A 355 19.02 -15.88 17.09
C VAL A 355 18.02 -14.77 17.35
N VAL A 356 16.74 -14.99 17.03
CA VAL A 356 15.64 -14.10 17.45
C VAL A 356 15.01 -14.64 18.73
N THR A 357 14.77 -13.77 19.71
CA THR A 357 14.17 -14.14 20.99
C THR A 357 13.54 -12.92 21.67
N THR A 358 12.67 -13.17 22.62
CA THR A 358 12.15 -12.08 23.47
C THR A 358 13.10 -11.77 24.62
N ILE A 359 13.07 -10.51 25.07
CA ILE A 359 13.87 -10.07 26.22
C ILE A 359 13.54 -10.89 27.49
N GLN A 360 12.25 -11.29 27.64
CA GLN A 360 11.78 -12.09 28.77
C GLN A 360 12.41 -13.51 28.77
N LYS A 361 12.43 -14.19 27.62
CA LYS A 361 13.03 -15.53 27.48
C LYS A 361 14.52 -15.50 27.82
N LEU A 362 15.23 -14.48 27.32
CA LEU A 362 16.64 -14.30 27.62
C LEU A 362 16.89 -14.00 29.11
N ALA A 363 16.07 -13.14 29.72
CA ALA A 363 16.16 -12.85 31.17
C ALA A 363 15.84 -14.10 32.01
N CYS A 364 14.84 -14.89 31.63
CA CYS A 364 14.56 -16.18 32.28
C CYS A 364 15.74 -17.17 32.16
N ALA A 365 16.39 -17.24 31.00
CA ALA A 365 17.58 -18.06 30.81
C ALA A 365 18.74 -17.65 31.74
N LEU A 366 18.94 -16.35 31.92
CA LEU A 366 19.98 -15.79 32.80
C LEU A 366 19.72 -16.08 34.28
N ARG A 367 18.47 -16.12 34.72
CA ARG A 367 18.07 -16.34 36.11
C ARG A 367 17.97 -17.81 36.50
N ASN A 368 17.99 -18.72 35.55
CA ASN A 368 17.84 -20.15 35.75
C ASN A 368 19.21 -20.82 35.95
N ASP A 369 19.46 -21.32 37.18
CA ASP A 369 20.74 -21.96 37.56
C ASP A 369 21.14 -23.12 36.64
N ARG A 370 20.17 -23.85 36.08
CA ARG A 370 20.42 -24.95 35.14
C ARG A 370 21.14 -24.49 33.85
N TYR A 371 20.93 -23.23 33.47
CA TYR A 371 21.49 -22.67 32.23
C TYR A 371 22.70 -21.79 32.44
N LYS A 372 23.03 -21.52 33.71
CA LYS A 372 24.16 -20.67 34.13
C LYS A 372 25.49 -21.00 33.45
N PRO A 373 25.95 -22.27 33.32
CA PRO A 373 27.23 -22.57 32.67
C PRO A 373 27.25 -22.15 31.19
N ILE A 374 26.09 -22.25 30.49
CA ILE A 374 25.96 -21.87 29.09
C ILE A 374 25.99 -20.34 28.98
N MET A 375 25.24 -19.66 29.82
CA MET A 375 25.17 -18.21 29.83
C MET A 375 26.49 -17.56 30.24
N GLU A 376 27.24 -18.17 31.14
CA GLU A 376 28.58 -17.72 31.54
C GLU A 376 29.59 -17.79 30.40
N ALA A 377 29.48 -18.77 29.51
CA ALA A 377 30.33 -18.86 28.32
C ALA A 377 30.15 -17.67 27.36
N TYR A 378 29.04 -16.95 27.47
CA TYR A 378 28.77 -15.75 26.65
C TYR A 378 29.32 -14.45 27.25
N LYS A 379 29.90 -14.46 28.45
CA LYS A 379 30.48 -13.26 29.08
C LYS A 379 31.59 -12.63 28.25
N THR A 380 32.41 -13.47 27.59
CA THR A 380 33.61 -13.03 26.84
C THR A 380 33.37 -13.02 25.33
N LYS A 381 32.33 -13.70 24.82
CA LYS A 381 32.01 -13.74 23.40
C LYS A 381 31.60 -12.39 22.88
N LYS A 382 32.07 -12.06 21.66
CA LYS A 382 31.66 -10.85 20.96
C LYS A 382 30.24 -11.03 20.42
N CYS A 383 29.27 -10.44 21.11
CA CYS A 383 27.87 -10.51 20.74
C CYS A 383 27.34 -9.14 20.29
N VAL A 384 26.33 -9.14 19.43
CA VAL A 384 25.59 -7.93 19.07
C VAL A 384 24.11 -8.17 19.33
N PHE A 385 23.49 -7.23 20.03
CA PHE A 385 22.06 -7.22 20.28
C PHE A 385 21.41 -6.15 19.39
N VAL A 386 20.56 -6.57 18.48
CA VAL A 386 19.69 -5.70 17.68
C VAL A 386 18.33 -5.70 18.33
N ILE A 387 17.81 -4.51 18.67
CA ILE A 387 16.62 -4.35 19.51
C ILE A 387 15.61 -3.51 18.72
N ASP A 388 14.49 -4.10 18.36
CA ASP A 388 13.39 -3.36 17.71
C ASP A 388 12.48 -2.71 18.75
N GLU A 389 11.82 -1.61 18.37
CA GLU A 389 10.97 -0.77 19.19
C GLU A 389 11.59 -0.46 20.60
N CYS A 390 12.87 -0.10 20.58
CA CYS A 390 13.71 0.02 21.77
C CYS A 390 13.31 1.15 22.76
N HIS A 391 12.26 1.91 22.44
CA HIS A 391 11.70 2.95 23.30
C HIS A 391 10.79 2.41 24.43
N ARG A 392 10.41 1.14 24.41
CA ARG A 392 9.45 0.60 25.39
C ARG A 392 10.06 0.48 26.79
N SER A 393 9.27 0.80 27.81
CA SER A 393 9.70 0.98 29.21
C SER A 393 10.23 -0.27 29.92
N GLN A 394 9.95 -1.47 29.40
CA GLN A 394 10.35 -2.74 30.03
C GLN A 394 11.85 -3.06 29.89
N PHE A 395 12.56 -2.31 29.05
CA PHE A 395 14.00 -2.54 28.84
C PHE A 395 14.87 -2.24 30.07
N GLY A 396 14.46 -1.38 31.00
CA GLY A 396 15.32 -0.89 32.07
C GLY A 396 15.97 -1.96 32.98
N LYS A 397 15.18 -2.82 33.65
CA LYS A 397 15.71 -3.83 34.59
C LYS A 397 16.27 -5.06 33.88
N MET A 398 15.52 -5.63 32.94
CA MET A 398 15.94 -6.83 32.18
C MET A 398 17.17 -6.54 31.32
N HIS A 399 17.23 -5.36 30.69
CA HIS A 399 18.39 -4.91 29.93
C HIS A 399 19.65 -4.81 30.80
N GLY A 400 19.52 -4.37 32.08
CA GLY A 400 20.62 -4.36 33.05
C GLY A 400 21.16 -5.77 33.37
N ASP A 401 20.25 -6.77 33.49
CA ASP A 401 20.66 -8.16 33.71
C ASP A 401 21.41 -8.75 32.49
N ILE A 402 20.93 -8.46 31.27
CA ILE A 402 21.58 -8.89 30.03
C ILE A 402 22.97 -8.25 29.91
N ARG A 403 23.10 -6.93 30.12
CA ARG A 403 24.40 -6.23 30.06
C ARG A 403 25.41 -6.77 31.03
N ARG A 404 25.00 -7.13 32.26
CA ARG A 404 25.89 -7.69 33.29
C ARG A 404 26.46 -9.05 32.88
N ASN A 405 25.69 -9.85 32.11
CA ASN A 405 26.14 -11.16 31.64
C ASN A 405 26.94 -11.09 30.33
N PHE A 406 26.54 -10.25 29.40
CA PHE A 406 27.19 -10.12 28.09
C PHE A 406 28.16 -8.92 28.07
N GLN A 407 29.33 -9.09 28.71
CA GLN A 407 30.29 -8.01 28.97
C GLN A 407 30.97 -7.50 27.70
N ASN A 408 31.11 -8.34 26.68
CA ASN A 408 31.70 -8.01 25.37
C ASN A 408 30.61 -7.89 24.30
N ALA A 409 29.51 -7.23 24.62
CA ALA A 409 28.41 -7.07 23.68
C ALA A 409 28.15 -5.62 23.31
N ASN A 410 27.70 -5.39 22.07
CA ASN A 410 27.14 -4.13 21.62
C ASN A 410 25.62 -4.23 21.53
N PHE A 411 24.95 -3.11 21.83
CA PHE A 411 23.51 -2.97 21.82
C PHE A 411 23.14 -1.89 20.79
N ILE A 412 22.37 -2.27 19.80
CA ILE A 412 21.91 -1.38 18.72
C ILE A 412 20.38 -1.37 18.73
N GLY A 413 19.80 -0.19 19.04
CA GLY A 413 18.35 0.01 19.06
C GLY A 413 17.81 0.52 17.72
N PHE A 414 16.58 0.11 17.39
CA PHE A 414 15.79 0.68 16.29
C PHE A 414 14.48 1.21 16.86
N THR A 415 14.08 2.42 16.50
CA THR A 415 12.81 3.00 16.94
C THR A 415 12.33 4.09 16.00
N GLY A 416 10.99 4.21 15.87
CA GLY A 416 10.34 5.34 15.19
C GLY A 416 10.04 6.52 16.13
N THR A 417 9.99 6.26 17.42
CA THR A 417 9.55 7.21 18.47
C THR A 417 10.45 7.14 19.69
N PRO A 418 11.67 7.69 19.64
CA PRO A 418 12.59 7.70 20.79
C PRO A 418 11.97 8.39 22.02
N ILE A 419 12.44 8.00 23.18
CA ILE A 419 12.12 8.68 24.44
C ILE A 419 13.12 9.83 24.62
N PHE A 420 12.60 11.04 24.75
CA PHE A 420 13.31 12.27 25.05
C PHE A 420 13.00 12.76 26.47
N GLU A 421 13.54 13.91 26.88
CA GLU A 421 13.25 14.52 28.17
C GLU A 421 11.77 14.87 28.36
N GLU A 422 11.10 15.30 27.24
CA GLU A 422 9.72 15.76 27.20
C GLU A 422 8.69 14.64 27.35
N ASN A 423 9.03 13.42 26.96
CA ASN A 423 8.12 12.27 26.96
C ASN A 423 8.63 11.09 27.83
N LYS A 424 9.49 11.38 28.80
CA LYS A 424 9.97 10.38 29.76
C LYS A 424 8.82 9.71 30.51
N GLY A 425 8.84 8.38 30.57
CA GLY A 425 7.95 7.59 31.39
C GLY A 425 8.42 7.43 32.82
N ALA A 426 7.80 6.53 33.57
CA ALA A 426 8.10 6.25 35.00
C ALA A 426 9.55 5.82 35.29
N THR A 427 10.29 5.34 34.28
CA THR A 427 11.71 4.94 34.43
C THR A 427 12.67 6.12 34.44
N GLY A 428 12.26 7.30 34.01
CA GLY A 428 13.07 8.52 34.01
C GLY A 428 14.28 8.50 33.05
N GLN A 429 14.41 7.51 32.16
CA GLN A 429 15.52 7.37 31.20
C GLN A 429 15.10 7.72 29.78
N THR A 430 15.98 8.42 29.04
CA THR A 430 15.83 8.65 27.62
C THR A 430 16.36 7.45 26.82
N THR A 431 16.00 7.36 25.54
CA THR A 431 16.60 6.35 24.64
C THR A 431 18.12 6.53 24.55
N ALA A 432 18.61 7.77 24.56
CA ALA A 432 20.05 8.05 24.58
C ALA A 432 20.73 7.52 25.85
N ASP A 433 20.11 7.66 27.01
CA ASP A 433 20.65 7.13 28.29
C ASP A 433 20.77 5.61 28.26
N ILE A 434 19.76 4.93 27.68
CA ILE A 434 19.74 3.47 27.57
C ILE A 434 20.89 2.96 26.71
N PHE A 435 21.19 3.59 25.59
CA PHE A 435 22.17 3.08 24.63
C PHE A 435 23.58 3.67 24.80
N ASN A 436 23.73 4.80 25.44
CA ASN A 436 25.05 5.42 25.55
C ASN A 436 25.19 6.37 26.74
N ALA A 437 25.01 5.85 27.97
CA ALA A 437 25.12 6.63 29.18
C ALA A 437 26.37 7.55 29.19
N GLY A 438 26.15 8.83 29.00
CA GLY A 438 27.15 9.87 29.19
C GLY A 438 27.99 10.29 27.99
N THR A 439 27.70 9.81 26.74
CA THR A 439 28.42 10.27 25.54
C THR A 439 27.48 10.91 24.51
N MET A 440 27.93 12.04 23.91
CA MET A 440 27.25 12.64 22.77
C MET A 440 27.20 11.64 21.57
N ASN A 441 26.11 11.66 20.79
CA ASN A 441 25.89 10.86 19.57
C ASN A 441 25.49 9.39 19.76
N ALA A 442 24.54 9.11 20.66
CA ALA A 442 23.90 7.79 20.73
C ALA A 442 23.04 7.47 19.48
N CYS A 443 22.46 8.50 18.85
CA CYS A 443 21.71 8.36 17.62
C CYS A 443 22.65 8.26 16.41
N LEU A 444 22.62 7.12 15.71
CA LEU A 444 23.54 6.80 14.62
C LEU A 444 23.09 7.36 13.29
N HIS A 445 21.79 7.36 13.05
CA HIS A 445 21.16 7.86 11.84
C HIS A 445 19.72 8.26 12.13
N LYS A 446 19.23 9.30 11.44
CA LYS A 446 17.86 9.80 11.55
C LYS A 446 17.21 9.75 10.18
N TYR A 447 15.99 9.24 10.14
CA TYR A 447 15.11 9.36 9.00
C TYR A 447 13.69 9.56 9.53
N LEU A 448 13.26 10.82 9.54
CA LEU A 448 12.08 11.25 10.21
C LEU A 448 10.86 11.15 9.29
N ILE A 449 9.69 11.40 9.84
CA ILE A 449 8.44 11.31 9.09
C ILE A 449 8.40 12.35 7.95
N LYS A 450 9.05 13.52 8.10
CA LYS A 450 9.08 14.56 7.07
C LYS A 450 9.86 14.09 5.82
N GLU A 451 11.05 13.49 6.01
CA GLU A 451 11.83 12.93 4.93
C GLU A 451 11.06 11.79 4.28
N ALA A 452 10.43 10.93 5.09
CA ALA A 452 9.64 9.81 4.60
C ALA A 452 8.42 10.24 3.76
N ILE A 453 7.74 11.31 4.13
CA ILE A 453 6.66 11.91 3.34
C ILE A 453 7.21 12.57 2.08
N ALA A 454 8.28 13.35 2.22
CA ALA A 454 8.93 14.01 1.08
C ALA A 454 9.37 12.99 0.03
N ASP A 455 9.96 11.86 0.45
CA ASP A 455 10.39 10.78 -0.44
C ASP A 455 9.25 9.91 -0.97
N GLY A 456 8.02 10.13 -0.52
CA GLY A 456 6.88 9.30 -0.88
C GLY A 456 6.96 7.89 -0.28
N ASN A 457 7.64 7.70 0.85
CA ASN A 457 7.76 6.42 1.55
C ASN A 457 6.63 6.15 2.53
N VAL A 458 6.00 7.20 3.01
CA VAL A 458 4.77 7.19 3.79
C VAL A 458 3.88 8.36 3.36
N LEU A 459 2.58 8.27 3.66
CA LEU A 459 1.60 9.27 3.30
C LEU A 459 1.46 10.33 4.39
N LYS A 460 0.97 11.53 4.03
CA LYS A 460 0.49 12.55 4.97
C LYS A 460 -0.74 12.07 5.71
N PHE A 461 -1.12 12.79 6.77
CA PHE A 461 -2.36 12.56 7.51
C PHE A 461 -3.40 13.64 7.20
N SER A 462 -4.64 13.21 6.94
CA SER A 462 -5.83 14.05 7.05
C SER A 462 -6.39 13.88 8.46
N VAL A 463 -6.57 14.96 9.21
CA VAL A 463 -7.10 14.89 10.57
C VAL A 463 -8.37 15.74 10.65
N GLU A 464 -9.50 15.09 10.93
CA GLU A 464 -10.79 15.73 11.13
C GLU A 464 -11.21 15.65 12.59
N TYR A 465 -11.57 16.80 13.17
CA TYR A 465 -12.10 16.91 14.52
C TYR A 465 -13.62 17.00 14.47
N GLN A 466 -14.32 15.96 14.95
CA GLN A 466 -15.78 15.90 14.98
C GLN A 466 -16.30 16.34 16.35
N ASN A 467 -17.12 17.40 16.38
CA ASN A 467 -17.74 17.85 17.61
C ASN A 467 -18.91 16.94 17.97
N THR A 468 -18.80 16.24 19.10
CA THR A 468 -19.81 15.26 19.56
C THR A 468 -20.62 15.76 20.77
N PHE A 469 -20.45 17.00 21.18
CA PHE A 469 -21.11 17.54 22.39
C PHE A 469 -22.40 18.31 22.10
N ASN A 470 -22.69 18.67 20.85
CA ASN A 470 -23.88 19.43 20.49
C ASN A 470 -25.22 18.68 20.67
N VAL A 471 -25.19 17.38 20.90
CA VAL A 471 -26.38 16.51 20.97
C VAL A 471 -26.74 16.05 22.40
N VAL A 472 -25.85 16.18 23.35
CA VAL A 472 -25.99 15.63 24.72
C VAL A 472 -27.03 16.39 25.59
N THR A 473 -28.09 16.96 25.06
CA THR A 473 -28.83 17.97 25.84
C THR A 473 -30.34 17.83 25.89
N THR A 474 -30.93 16.67 25.72
CA THR A 474 -32.39 16.57 25.79
C THR A 474 -32.98 16.27 27.17
N ASN A 475 -32.19 15.87 28.17
CA ASN A 475 -32.70 15.64 29.53
C ASN A 475 -32.25 16.73 30.50
N ALA A 476 -33.22 17.33 31.17
CA ALA A 476 -33.08 18.47 32.05
C ALA A 476 -32.19 18.29 33.31
N ALA A 477 -31.67 17.07 33.51
CA ALA A 477 -30.80 16.78 34.65
C ALA A 477 -29.34 17.24 34.49
N ASP A 478 -28.90 17.60 33.26
CA ASP A 478 -27.50 17.86 32.99
C ASP A 478 -27.14 19.31 32.71
N MET A 479 -27.32 20.16 33.71
CA MET A 479 -26.78 21.53 33.71
C MET A 479 -25.28 21.58 33.43
N THR A 480 -24.55 20.50 33.73
CA THR A 480 -23.13 20.36 33.57
C THR A 480 -22.75 20.30 32.10
N VAL A 481 -23.43 19.46 31.31
CA VAL A 481 -23.18 19.33 29.88
C VAL A 481 -23.53 20.61 29.13
N ARG A 482 -24.65 21.29 29.50
CA ARG A 482 -25.00 22.61 28.93
C ARG A 482 -23.93 23.68 29.21
N ARG A 483 -23.34 23.69 30.40
CA ARG A 483 -22.23 24.59 30.70
C ARG A 483 -21.00 24.26 29.87
N ILE A 484 -20.67 22.98 29.70
CA ILE A 484 -19.55 22.53 28.87
C ILE A 484 -19.74 22.98 27.41
N VAL A 485 -20.91 22.76 26.82
CA VAL A 485 -21.26 23.20 25.47
C VAL A 485 -21.20 24.72 25.34
N HIS A 486 -21.69 25.45 26.33
CA HIS A 486 -21.65 26.91 26.33
C HIS A 486 -20.20 27.45 26.45
N GLU A 487 -19.38 26.90 27.32
CA GLU A 487 -17.98 27.27 27.45
C GLU A 487 -17.18 26.93 26.20
N GLN A 488 -17.43 25.77 25.60
CA GLN A 488 -16.78 25.36 24.35
C GLN A 488 -17.17 26.29 23.17
N SER A 489 -18.42 26.72 23.10
CA SER A 489 -18.90 27.65 22.05
C SER A 489 -18.30 29.03 22.17
N ASN A 490 -17.98 29.47 23.40
CA ASN A 490 -17.48 30.80 23.68
C ASN A 490 -15.95 30.90 23.81
N ASN A 491 -15.26 29.77 23.90
CA ASN A 491 -13.81 29.71 24.09
C ASN A 491 -13.16 28.78 23.05
N PRO A 492 -12.51 29.32 22.01
CA PRO A 492 -11.83 28.50 20.99
C PRO A 492 -10.73 27.58 21.55
N ASN A 493 -10.20 27.91 22.73
CA ASN A 493 -9.16 27.16 23.41
C ASN A 493 -9.72 26.31 24.58
N PHE A 494 -11.02 25.98 24.55
CA PHE A 494 -11.65 25.20 25.61
C PHE A 494 -11.08 23.80 25.68
N ASN A 495 -10.54 23.43 26.85
CA ASN A 495 -10.06 22.09 27.14
C ASN A 495 -11.03 21.40 28.11
N LEU A 496 -11.76 20.39 27.62
CA LEU A 496 -12.77 19.68 28.38
C LEU A 496 -12.17 18.95 29.60
N GLU A 497 -11.02 18.33 29.45
CA GLU A 497 -10.39 17.56 30.52
C GLU A 497 -9.97 18.49 31.69
N GLU A 498 -9.39 19.63 31.35
CA GLU A 498 -8.99 20.63 32.33
C GLU A 498 -10.22 21.25 33.02
N TYR A 499 -11.27 21.54 32.27
CA TYR A 499 -12.54 22.03 32.80
C TYR A 499 -13.17 21.02 33.75
N CYS A 500 -13.26 19.74 33.37
CA CYS A 500 -13.80 18.68 34.23
C CYS A 500 -12.98 18.50 35.48
N LYS A 501 -11.66 18.51 35.37
CA LYS A 501 -10.75 18.42 36.52
C LYS A 501 -10.94 19.60 37.49
N ARG A 502 -11.02 20.82 36.97
CA ARG A 502 -11.25 22.04 37.81
C ARG A 502 -12.62 22.04 38.52
N ASN A 503 -13.64 21.45 37.89
CA ASN A 503 -15.00 21.45 38.38
C ASN A 503 -15.40 20.13 39.06
N ASN A 504 -14.44 19.20 39.25
CA ASN A 504 -14.64 17.89 39.85
C ASN A 504 -15.76 17.06 39.14
N ILE A 505 -15.75 17.09 37.82
CA ILE A 505 -16.70 16.38 36.97
C ILE A 505 -16.06 15.07 36.52
N ASP A 506 -16.80 13.96 36.58
CA ASP A 506 -16.36 12.69 36.03
C ASP A 506 -16.43 12.73 34.50
N ILE A 507 -15.28 12.89 33.88
CA ILE A 507 -15.15 12.95 32.42
C ILE A 507 -15.56 11.62 31.75
N SER A 508 -15.41 10.49 32.44
CA SER A 508 -15.78 9.18 31.90
C SER A 508 -17.30 9.04 31.70
N ALA A 509 -18.08 9.67 32.56
CA ALA A 509 -19.55 9.72 32.42
C ALA A 509 -19.95 10.50 31.16
N ILE A 510 -19.23 11.58 30.83
CA ILE A 510 -19.49 12.39 29.63
C ILE A 510 -19.18 11.61 28.37
N TYR A 511 -18.00 11.00 28.29
CA TYR A 511 -17.60 10.20 27.14
C TYR A 511 -18.42 8.90 26.98
N GLY A 512 -18.91 8.36 28.09
CA GLY A 512 -19.75 7.16 28.16
C GLY A 512 -21.25 7.40 27.99
N ASP A 513 -21.68 8.64 27.68
CA ASP A 513 -23.09 8.97 27.47
C ASP A 513 -23.67 8.23 26.24
N GLN A 514 -24.86 7.65 26.42
CA GLN A 514 -25.48 6.80 25.38
C GLN A 514 -25.81 7.57 24.11
N GLN A 515 -26.29 8.81 24.22
CA GLN A 515 -26.66 9.63 23.07
C GLN A 515 -25.39 10.02 22.27
N ARG A 516 -24.30 10.35 22.97
CA ARG A 516 -23.02 10.61 22.35
C ARG A 516 -22.49 9.38 21.59
N ILE A 517 -22.58 8.20 22.21
CA ILE A 517 -22.16 6.93 21.58
C ILE A 517 -22.95 6.67 20.30
N GLU A 518 -24.27 6.85 20.32
CA GLU A 518 -25.12 6.68 19.15
C GLU A 518 -24.81 7.73 18.06
N LEU A 519 -24.52 8.99 18.45
CA LEU A 519 -24.08 10.04 17.52
C LEU A 519 -22.76 9.69 16.83
N VAL A 520 -21.75 9.29 17.59
CA VAL A 520 -20.45 8.89 17.05
C VAL A 520 -20.62 7.68 16.12
N THR A 521 -21.42 6.69 16.55
CA THR A 521 -21.68 5.49 15.75
C THR A 521 -22.36 5.85 14.42
N ASN A 522 -23.40 6.70 14.44
CA ASN A 522 -24.09 7.17 13.23
C ASN A 522 -23.12 7.95 12.32
N ASN A 523 -22.34 8.88 12.88
CA ASN A 523 -21.34 9.64 12.10
C ASN A 523 -20.37 8.71 11.35
N ILE A 524 -19.86 7.68 12.04
CA ILE A 524 -18.97 6.69 11.42
C ILE A 524 -19.71 5.94 10.28
N LEU A 525 -20.93 5.44 10.53
CA LEU A 525 -21.70 4.68 9.56
C LEU A 525 -22.12 5.50 8.34
N GLU A 526 -22.49 6.76 8.52
CA GLU A 526 -22.88 7.69 7.45
C GLU A 526 -21.70 8.01 6.53
N HIS A 527 -20.54 8.33 7.11
CA HIS A 527 -19.35 8.77 6.37
C HIS A 527 -18.37 7.63 6.02
N TYR A 528 -18.66 6.39 6.42
CA TYR A 528 -17.76 5.24 6.22
C TYR A 528 -17.30 5.11 4.75
N GLU A 529 -18.22 5.20 3.82
CA GLU A 529 -17.90 5.09 2.39
C GLU A 529 -17.02 6.24 1.88
N LYS A 530 -17.27 7.48 2.35
CA LYS A 530 -16.43 8.63 1.99
C LYS A 530 -14.99 8.43 2.42
N HIS A 531 -14.77 7.81 3.58
CA HIS A 531 -13.45 7.61 4.15
C HIS A 531 -12.73 6.37 3.61
N THR A 532 -13.46 5.33 3.20
CA THR A 532 -12.88 4.02 2.88
C THR A 532 -13.02 3.59 1.43
N LYS A 533 -13.95 4.17 0.66
CA LYS A 533 -14.11 3.89 -0.76
C LYS A 533 -13.53 5.04 -1.58
N ILE A 534 -12.36 4.81 -2.19
CA ILE A 534 -11.67 5.81 -2.98
C ILE A 534 -11.40 5.23 -4.37
N GLY A 535 -11.99 5.82 -5.39
CA GLY A 535 -11.96 5.25 -6.74
C GLY A 535 -12.61 3.87 -6.78
N MET A 536 -11.91 2.90 -7.31
CA MET A 536 -12.35 1.48 -7.38
C MET A 536 -11.96 0.67 -6.14
N ASP A 537 -11.29 1.27 -5.16
CA ASP A 537 -10.73 0.55 -4.02
C ASP A 537 -11.53 0.75 -2.74
N THR A 538 -11.64 -0.32 -1.96
CA THR A 538 -12.19 -0.29 -0.60
C THR A 538 -11.06 -0.55 0.39
N TYR A 539 -11.04 0.22 1.47
CA TYR A 539 -10.05 0.21 2.52
C TYR A 539 -10.65 -0.22 3.86
N THR A 540 -9.81 -0.75 4.74
CA THR A 540 -10.22 -1.13 6.10
C THR A 540 -10.03 0.02 7.08
N SER A 541 -10.71 -0.05 8.23
CA SER A 541 -10.61 0.96 9.28
C SER A 541 -10.43 0.36 10.67
N LEU A 542 -9.84 1.15 11.58
CA LEU A 542 -9.76 0.88 13.01
C LEU A 542 -10.57 1.92 13.76
N PHE A 543 -11.22 1.50 14.85
CA PHE A 543 -11.81 2.41 15.83
C PHE A 543 -11.17 2.21 17.18
N ALA A 544 -10.31 3.15 17.60
CA ALA A 544 -9.62 3.13 18.88
C ALA A 544 -10.48 3.76 19.97
N ILE A 545 -10.74 3.00 21.00
CA ILE A 545 -11.65 3.34 22.09
C ILE A 545 -10.89 3.28 23.42
N GLN A 546 -11.24 4.15 24.36
CA GLN A 546 -10.47 4.33 25.61
C GLN A 546 -10.39 3.07 26.47
N SER A 547 -11.51 2.36 26.67
CA SER A 547 -11.59 1.25 27.63
C SER A 547 -12.54 0.15 27.15
N VAL A 548 -12.45 -1.05 27.73
CA VAL A 548 -13.31 -2.19 27.39
C VAL A 548 -14.79 -1.90 27.68
N PRO A 549 -15.20 -1.29 28.81
CA PRO A 549 -16.59 -0.93 29.03
C PRO A 549 -17.17 0.02 27.97
N LEU A 550 -16.37 0.99 27.52
CA LEU A 550 -16.78 1.91 26.47
C LEU A 550 -16.87 1.20 25.09
N LEU A 551 -15.93 0.29 24.83
CA LEU A 551 -15.94 -0.53 23.61
C LEU A 551 -17.21 -1.41 23.55
N GLN A 552 -17.64 -1.99 24.67
CA GLN A 552 -18.86 -2.77 24.76
C GLN A 552 -20.10 -1.94 24.39
N LYS A 553 -20.18 -0.69 24.87
CA LYS A 553 -21.28 0.23 24.52
C LYS A 553 -21.29 0.56 23.01
N TYR A 554 -20.13 0.86 22.44
CA TYR A 554 -20.00 1.10 21.00
C TYR A 554 -20.36 -0.13 20.18
N TYR A 555 -19.86 -1.30 20.55
CA TYR A 555 -20.18 -2.55 19.85
C TYR A 555 -21.68 -2.82 19.80
N THR A 556 -22.37 -2.58 20.94
CA THR A 556 -23.83 -2.71 21.03
C THR A 556 -24.54 -1.68 20.14
N ALA A 557 -24.07 -0.43 20.10
CA ALA A 557 -24.60 0.62 19.26
C ALA A 557 -24.43 0.28 17.77
N PHE A 558 -23.25 -0.18 17.36
CA PHE A 558 -23.01 -0.65 15.99
C PHE A 558 -23.93 -1.80 15.60
N LYS A 559 -24.10 -2.81 16.44
CA LYS A 559 -25.05 -3.92 16.16
C LYS A 559 -26.49 -3.42 15.93
N LYS A 560 -26.92 -2.39 16.67
CA LYS A 560 -28.25 -1.78 16.54
C LYS A 560 -28.41 -0.92 15.29
N LEU A 561 -27.38 -0.14 14.93
CA LEU A 561 -27.46 0.93 13.94
C LEU A 561 -26.90 0.57 12.56
N ASN A 562 -26.14 -0.51 12.43
CA ASN A 562 -25.50 -0.95 11.18
C ASN A 562 -26.50 -1.51 10.16
N LYS A 563 -27.24 -0.62 9.50
CA LYS A 563 -28.18 -0.99 8.41
C LYS A 563 -27.46 -1.32 7.10
N LYS A 564 -26.21 -0.88 6.94
CA LYS A 564 -25.41 -1.10 5.72
C LYS A 564 -24.77 -2.49 5.66
N GLY A 565 -24.88 -3.31 6.72
CA GLY A 565 -24.34 -4.67 6.76
C GLY A 565 -22.80 -4.71 6.80
N LEU A 566 -22.14 -3.64 7.30
CA LEU A 566 -20.69 -3.61 7.44
C LEU A 566 -20.20 -4.72 8.39
N LYS A 567 -19.08 -5.32 8.07
CA LYS A 567 -18.43 -6.35 8.88
C LYS A 567 -17.64 -5.71 10.00
N ILE A 568 -18.22 -5.70 11.19
CA ILE A 568 -17.65 -5.03 12.39
C ILE A 568 -17.20 -6.08 13.39
N ALA A 569 -15.93 -6.06 13.74
CA ALA A 569 -15.33 -6.96 14.74
C ALA A 569 -14.73 -6.16 15.90
N ALA A 570 -14.48 -6.82 17.03
CA ALA A 570 -13.88 -6.21 18.21
C ALA A 570 -12.84 -7.12 18.85
N ILE A 571 -11.72 -6.56 19.31
CA ILE A 571 -10.66 -7.28 20.00
C ILE A 571 -9.98 -6.40 21.06
N PHE A 572 -9.65 -6.99 22.19
CA PHE A 572 -8.91 -6.33 23.26
C PHE A 572 -8.11 -7.36 24.09
N THR A 573 -7.10 -6.90 24.83
CA THR A 573 -6.26 -7.76 25.67
C THR A 573 -6.97 -8.01 27.01
N TYR A 574 -7.18 -9.27 27.38
CA TYR A 574 -7.89 -9.69 28.60
C TYR A 574 -7.02 -10.43 29.62
N ALA A 575 -5.82 -10.85 29.22
CA ALA A 575 -4.91 -11.57 30.11
C ALA A 575 -4.21 -10.63 31.09
N ALA A 576 -3.96 -11.11 32.32
CA ALA A 576 -3.27 -10.38 33.39
C ALA A 576 -1.78 -10.19 33.07
N ASN A 577 -1.50 -9.32 32.11
CA ASN A 577 -0.15 -8.85 31.76
C ASN A 577 -0.01 -7.37 32.15
N GLU A 578 1.21 -6.88 32.23
CA GLU A 578 1.51 -5.45 32.55
C GLU A 578 0.86 -4.45 31.57
N ASP A 579 0.36 -4.92 30.44
CA ASP A 579 -0.27 -4.14 29.36
C ASP A 579 -1.75 -4.49 29.16
N MET A 580 -2.45 -4.93 30.20
CA MET A 580 -3.89 -5.23 30.11
C MET A 580 -4.68 -3.96 29.79
N ASP A 581 -5.66 -4.10 28.90
CA ASP A 581 -6.56 -2.99 28.54
C ASP A 581 -7.42 -2.54 29.72
N GLU A 582 -7.68 -1.24 29.84
CA GLU A 582 -8.46 -0.66 30.93
C GLU A 582 -9.86 -1.30 31.01
N GLY A 583 -10.17 -1.91 32.15
CA GLY A 583 -11.44 -2.59 32.41
C GLY A 583 -11.54 -4.01 31.81
N ALA A 584 -10.43 -4.61 31.39
CA ALA A 584 -10.42 -5.97 30.83
C ALA A 584 -10.44 -7.09 31.89
N ASP A 585 -10.16 -6.79 33.16
CA ASP A 585 -9.95 -7.73 34.24
C ASP A 585 -11.24 -8.22 34.93
N THR A 586 -12.40 -7.89 34.38
CA THR A 586 -13.70 -8.26 34.93
C THR A 586 -14.28 -9.53 34.27
N PRO A 587 -15.08 -10.34 35.02
CA PRO A 587 -15.79 -11.47 34.41
C PRO A 587 -16.69 -11.03 33.25
N GLN A 588 -17.31 -9.86 33.33
CA GLN A 588 -18.18 -9.31 32.29
C GLN A 588 -17.40 -8.99 31.01
N SER A 589 -16.18 -8.50 31.12
CA SER A 589 -15.31 -8.24 29.97
C SER A 589 -14.92 -9.54 29.26
N ARG A 590 -14.73 -10.62 30.01
CA ARG A 590 -14.44 -11.94 29.45
C ARG A 590 -15.65 -12.51 28.68
N GLU A 591 -16.84 -12.46 29.27
CA GLU A 591 -18.08 -12.88 28.61
C GLU A 591 -18.34 -12.04 27.35
N PHE A 592 -18.05 -10.75 27.41
CA PHE A 592 -18.17 -9.87 26.25
C PHE A 592 -17.20 -10.24 25.13
N LEU A 593 -15.95 -10.60 25.46
CA LEU A 593 -14.99 -11.06 24.45
C LEU A 593 -15.44 -12.37 23.80
N GLU A 594 -15.97 -13.32 24.58
CA GLU A 594 -16.56 -14.55 24.05
C GLU A 594 -17.70 -14.23 23.07
N GLN A 595 -18.57 -13.31 23.41
CA GLN A 595 -19.64 -12.84 22.53
C GLN A 595 -19.11 -12.25 21.21
N CYS A 596 -18.03 -11.42 21.29
CA CYS A 596 -17.41 -10.85 20.09
C CYS A 596 -16.82 -11.93 19.19
N ILE A 597 -16.19 -12.97 19.76
CA ILE A 597 -15.62 -14.11 19.05
C ILE A 597 -16.73 -14.95 18.39
N ASP A 598 -17.84 -15.20 19.10
CA ASP A 598 -18.98 -15.93 18.56
C ASP A 598 -19.64 -15.20 17.37
N ASP A 599 -19.82 -13.89 17.50
CA ASP A 599 -20.35 -13.07 16.42
C ASP A 599 -19.41 -13.06 15.20
N TYR A 600 -18.10 -13.00 15.44
CA TYR A 600 -17.08 -13.10 14.39
C TYR A 600 -17.10 -14.46 13.69
N ASN A 601 -17.17 -15.56 14.43
CA ASN A 601 -17.27 -16.89 13.88
C ASN A 601 -18.48 -17.00 12.95
N LYS A 602 -19.64 -16.48 13.36
CA LYS A 602 -20.87 -16.45 12.54
C LYS A 602 -20.71 -15.59 11.29
N MET A 603 -20.06 -14.42 11.41
CA MET A 603 -19.89 -13.45 10.33
C MET A 603 -19.01 -13.96 9.19
N PHE A 604 -17.98 -14.74 9.50
CA PHE A 604 -16.97 -15.19 8.55
C PHE A 604 -17.01 -16.69 8.23
N SER A 605 -17.87 -17.46 8.89
CA SER A 605 -18.10 -18.85 8.50
C SER A 605 -18.81 -18.94 7.16
N THR A 606 -18.40 -19.90 6.35
CA THR A 606 -19.02 -20.24 5.06
C THR A 606 -19.49 -21.69 5.08
N ASP A 607 -20.25 -22.11 4.07
CA ASP A 607 -20.66 -23.53 3.92
C ASP A 607 -19.48 -24.47 3.79
N LYS A 608 -18.35 -23.97 3.29
CA LYS A 608 -17.11 -24.75 3.08
C LYS A 608 -16.16 -24.74 4.28
N GLU A 609 -16.16 -23.64 5.06
CA GLU A 609 -15.25 -23.43 6.18
C GLU A 609 -16.02 -22.84 7.36
N LYS A 610 -16.15 -23.63 8.44
CA LYS A 610 -16.76 -23.16 9.69
C LYS A 610 -15.68 -22.74 10.65
N LEU A 611 -15.70 -21.47 11.06
CA LEU A 611 -14.82 -20.94 12.07
C LEU A 611 -15.35 -21.32 13.47
N SER A 612 -14.42 -21.66 14.37
CA SER A 612 -14.71 -22.07 15.76
C SER A 612 -13.68 -21.53 16.74
N PHE A 613 -13.35 -20.23 16.62
CA PHE A 613 -12.45 -19.60 17.59
C PHE A 613 -13.13 -19.49 18.95
N GLY A 614 -12.33 -19.50 20.02
CA GLY A 614 -12.72 -19.30 21.40
C GLY A 614 -11.60 -18.63 22.20
N LEU A 615 -11.79 -18.44 23.50
CA LEU A 615 -10.76 -17.85 24.36
C LEU A 615 -9.49 -18.70 24.45
N ASP A 616 -9.62 -20.01 24.38
CA ASP A 616 -8.53 -20.99 24.34
C ASP A 616 -7.71 -20.92 23.04
N THR A 617 -8.33 -20.43 21.96
CA THR A 617 -7.71 -20.21 20.65
C THR A 617 -7.59 -18.72 20.28
N PHE A 618 -7.50 -17.86 21.28
CA PHE A 618 -7.45 -16.40 21.09
C PHE A 618 -6.33 -15.95 20.15
N ASP A 619 -5.16 -16.57 20.19
CA ASP A 619 -4.07 -16.27 19.26
C ASP A 619 -4.44 -16.57 17.80
N ALA A 620 -5.19 -17.62 17.54
CA ALA A 620 -5.68 -17.95 16.20
C ALA A 620 -6.74 -16.91 15.73
N TYR A 621 -7.66 -16.53 16.62
CA TYR A 621 -8.61 -15.44 16.39
C TYR A 621 -7.91 -14.13 16.02
N ARG A 622 -6.90 -13.72 16.80
CA ARG A 622 -6.09 -12.53 16.53
C ARG A 622 -5.37 -12.60 15.17
N LYS A 623 -4.79 -13.76 14.83
CA LYS A 623 -4.11 -13.99 13.54
C LYS A 623 -5.09 -13.92 12.37
N ASP A 624 -6.29 -14.44 12.50
CA ASP A 624 -7.32 -14.35 11.44
C ASP A 624 -7.82 -12.91 11.24
N ILE A 625 -8.04 -12.14 12.32
CA ILE A 625 -8.32 -10.69 12.24
C ILE A 625 -7.22 -9.96 11.49
N ALA A 626 -5.96 -10.20 11.86
CA ALA A 626 -4.82 -9.57 11.20
C ALA A 626 -4.77 -9.91 9.69
N LYS A 627 -5.07 -11.16 9.32
CA LYS A 627 -5.16 -11.60 7.93
C LYS A 627 -6.25 -10.85 7.17
N ARG A 628 -7.46 -10.71 7.75
CA ARG A 628 -8.60 -10.02 7.11
C ARG A 628 -8.44 -8.51 7.01
N LEU A 629 -7.57 -7.91 7.79
CA LEU A 629 -7.18 -6.50 7.65
C LEU A 629 -6.06 -6.27 6.62
N LYS A 630 -5.30 -7.31 6.25
CA LYS A 630 -4.14 -7.23 5.36
C LYS A 630 -4.42 -7.71 3.93
N GLN A 631 -5.22 -8.75 3.77
CA GLN A 631 -5.36 -9.50 2.52
C GLN A 631 -6.73 -9.27 1.88
N LYS A 632 -6.75 -8.92 0.59
CA LYS A 632 -7.99 -8.72 -0.18
C LYS A 632 -8.59 -10.04 -0.70
N GLU A 633 -7.82 -11.10 -0.71
CA GLU A 633 -8.22 -12.44 -1.17
C GLU A 633 -9.18 -13.15 -0.20
N VAL A 634 -9.29 -12.64 1.01
CA VAL A 634 -10.25 -13.12 2.02
C VAL A 634 -11.29 -12.03 2.33
N PRO A 635 -12.50 -12.40 2.77
CA PRO A 635 -13.49 -11.41 3.18
C PRO A 635 -12.93 -10.49 4.26
N GLN A 636 -12.85 -9.20 3.99
CA GLN A 636 -12.22 -8.21 4.87
C GLN A 636 -13.14 -7.80 6.03
N ILE A 637 -12.53 -7.30 7.10
CA ILE A 637 -13.21 -6.57 8.18
C ILE A 637 -13.31 -5.10 7.73
N ASP A 638 -14.50 -4.52 7.81
CA ASP A 638 -14.72 -3.11 7.48
C ASP A 638 -14.25 -2.20 8.62
N ILE A 639 -14.67 -2.47 9.84
CA ILE A 639 -14.30 -1.71 11.04
C ILE A 639 -13.87 -2.66 12.15
N LEU A 640 -12.64 -2.51 12.64
CA LEU A 640 -12.18 -3.22 13.84
C LEU A 640 -12.17 -2.28 15.05
N LEU A 641 -12.95 -2.60 16.08
CA LEU A 641 -12.98 -1.90 17.36
C LEU A 641 -11.84 -2.43 18.26
N VAL A 642 -11.02 -1.52 18.80
CA VAL A 642 -9.85 -1.88 19.61
C VAL A 642 -9.69 -0.94 20.80
N VAL A 643 -9.03 -1.43 21.86
CA VAL A 643 -8.56 -0.55 22.95
C VAL A 643 -7.10 -0.18 22.72
N ASN A 644 -6.17 -1.12 22.80
CA ASN A 644 -4.74 -0.90 22.56
C ASN A 644 -4.17 -1.80 21.44
N MET A 645 -4.76 -2.98 21.24
CA MET A 645 -4.31 -3.94 20.24
C MET A 645 -4.37 -3.31 18.82
N PHE A 646 -3.42 -3.65 17.97
CA PHE A 646 -3.29 -3.15 16.61
C PHE A 646 -2.92 -1.66 16.46
N LEU A 647 -2.94 -0.85 17.53
CA LEU A 647 -2.49 0.54 17.48
C LEU A 647 -0.97 0.67 17.40
N THR A 648 -0.25 -0.32 17.90
CA THR A 648 1.22 -0.36 17.87
C THR A 648 1.71 -1.68 17.29
N GLY A 649 2.78 -1.66 16.50
CA GLY A 649 3.41 -2.86 15.92
C GLY A 649 2.69 -3.51 14.74
N PHE A 650 1.43 -3.22 14.48
CA PHE A 650 0.67 -3.80 13.38
C PHE A 650 0.93 -3.05 12.06
N ASP A 651 1.18 -3.79 10.98
CA ASP A 651 1.34 -3.25 9.64
C ASP A 651 0.29 -3.79 8.67
N SER A 652 -0.47 -2.87 8.07
CA SER A 652 -1.50 -3.19 7.08
C SER A 652 -1.56 -2.10 6.01
N LYS A 653 -1.28 -2.46 4.77
CA LYS A 653 -1.36 -1.53 3.64
C LYS A 653 -2.80 -1.10 3.31
N PRO A 654 -3.82 -1.99 3.34
CA PRO A 654 -5.22 -1.62 3.13
C PRO A 654 -5.84 -0.77 4.24
N LEU A 655 -5.23 -0.67 5.42
CA LEU A 655 -5.75 0.17 6.50
C LEU A 655 -5.55 1.65 6.16
N ASN A 656 -6.66 2.36 5.95
CA ASN A 656 -6.66 3.78 5.55
C ASN A 656 -7.16 4.72 6.65
N THR A 657 -8.15 4.28 7.45
CA THR A 657 -8.89 5.15 8.35
C THR A 657 -8.74 4.72 9.81
N LEU A 658 -8.45 5.68 10.67
CA LEU A 658 -8.47 5.53 12.13
C LEU A 658 -9.53 6.46 12.72
N TYR A 659 -10.58 5.88 13.26
CA TYR A 659 -11.53 6.56 14.13
C TYR A 659 -10.98 6.56 15.55
N LEU A 660 -11.09 7.69 16.27
CA LEU A 660 -10.43 7.88 17.54
C LEU A 660 -11.37 8.49 18.59
N ASP A 661 -11.77 7.68 19.59
CA ASP A 661 -12.41 8.13 20.84
C ASP A 661 -11.58 7.69 22.04
N LYS A 662 -10.31 8.06 21.98
CA LYS A 662 -9.29 7.73 23.01
C LYS A 662 -8.29 8.87 23.14
N PRO A 663 -7.90 9.28 24.35
CA PRO A 663 -6.79 10.20 24.53
C PRO A 663 -5.48 9.46 24.20
N LEU A 664 -4.73 9.99 23.24
CA LEU A 664 -3.40 9.49 22.88
C LEU A 664 -2.39 10.61 23.04
N PHE A 665 -1.21 10.27 23.54
CA PHE A 665 -0.14 11.23 23.84
C PHE A 665 1.17 10.79 23.21
N TRP A 666 1.99 11.75 22.81
CA TRP A 666 3.37 11.53 22.36
C TRP A 666 3.53 10.38 21.35
N HIS A 667 4.34 9.39 21.74
CA HIS A 667 4.66 8.25 20.88
C HIS A 667 3.43 7.40 20.51
N SER A 668 2.48 7.20 21.45
CA SER A 668 1.28 6.41 21.20
C SER A 668 0.37 7.06 20.14
N LEU A 669 0.29 8.40 20.11
CA LEU A 669 -0.43 9.14 19.10
C LEU A 669 0.20 8.97 17.73
N VAL A 670 1.52 9.23 17.60
CA VAL A 670 2.22 9.12 16.31
C VAL A 670 2.21 7.68 15.80
N GLN A 671 2.31 6.69 16.69
CA GLN A 671 2.26 5.28 16.29
C GLN A 671 0.88 4.86 15.80
N ALA A 672 -0.20 5.30 16.45
CA ALA A 672 -1.57 5.02 16.03
C ALA A 672 -1.87 5.66 14.66
N TYR A 673 -1.51 6.94 14.47
CA TYR A 673 -1.64 7.64 13.18
C TYR A 673 -0.88 6.90 12.08
N SER A 674 0.34 6.47 12.37
CA SER A 674 1.21 5.77 11.41
C SER A 674 0.70 4.37 11.01
N ARG A 675 -0.43 3.89 11.55
CA ARG A 675 -1.10 2.67 11.03
C ARG A 675 -1.78 2.94 9.69
N THR A 676 -2.24 4.17 9.45
CA THR A 676 -3.02 4.53 8.25
C THR A 676 -2.18 5.01 7.07
N ASN A 677 -0.93 5.42 7.28
CA ASN A 677 -0.13 6.13 6.28
C ASN A 677 0.77 5.25 5.40
N ARG A 678 0.50 3.96 5.32
CA ARG A 678 1.23 3.04 4.43
C ARG A 678 0.86 3.27 2.98
N ILE A 679 1.86 3.34 2.10
CA ILE A 679 1.66 3.33 0.66
C ILE A 679 1.10 1.97 0.25
N TYR A 680 0.09 1.99 -0.60
CA TYR A 680 -0.51 0.77 -1.11
C TYR A 680 -0.84 0.86 -2.60
N LYS A 681 -1.87 1.63 -2.95
CA LYS A 681 -2.32 1.90 -4.31
C LYS A 681 -2.35 3.40 -4.55
N GLU A 682 -2.42 3.81 -5.81
CA GLU A 682 -2.49 5.23 -6.19
C GLU A 682 -3.74 5.94 -5.65
N THR A 683 -4.81 5.18 -5.41
CA THR A 683 -6.04 5.66 -4.79
C THR A 683 -5.88 5.99 -3.30
N LYS A 684 -4.89 5.41 -2.59
CA LYS A 684 -4.59 5.76 -1.19
C LYS A 684 -3.61 6.92 -1.13
N GLN A 685 -4.10 8.14 -1.09
CA GLN A 685 -3.28 9.35 -1.14
C GLN A 685 -2.78 9.82 0.24
N TYR A 686 -3.49 9.48 1.32
CA TYR A 686 -3.15 9.84 2.71
C TYR A 686 -3.81 8.89 3.71
N GLY A 687 -3.35 8.95 4.97
CA GLY A 687 -4.00 8.28 6.08
C GLY A 687 -5.06 9.19 6.71
N GLN A 688 -6.25 8.66 6.94
CA GLN A 688 -7.36 9.41 7.51
C GLN A 688 -7.48 9.18 9.01
N ILE A 689 -7.58 10.26 9.75
CA ILE A 689 -7.79 10.27 11.20
C ILE A 689 -9.06 11.09 11.48
N ILE A 690 -10.07 10.45 12.04
CA ILE A 690 -11.29 11.11 12.47
C ILE A 690 -11.36 11.00 13.99
N THR A 691 -11.19 12.12 14.67
CA THR A 691 -11.19 12.16 16.14
C THR A 691 -12.47 12.76 16.70
N PHE A 692 -13.03 12.08 17.69
CA PHE A 692 -14.20 12.50 18.44
C PHE A 692 -13.82 13.11 19.79
N ARG A 693 -12.54 13.45 19.96
CA ARG A 693 -11.98 14.18 21.09
C ARG A 693 -11.11 15.32 20.60
N ASN A 694 -11.04 16.38 21.39
CA ASN A 694 -10.11 17.46 21.13
C ASN A 694 -8.71 17.08 21.66
N ILE A 695 -7.89 16.54 20.78
CA ILE A 695 -6.49 16.17 21.06
C ILE A 695 -5.51 17.02 20.24
N LYS A 696 -5.93 18.21 19.80
CA LYS A 696 -5.12 19.04 18.91
C LYS A 696 -3.79 19.46 19.55
N ASP A 697 -3.83 19.89 20.80
CA ASP A 697 -2.62 20.32 21.52
C ASP A 697 -1.64 19.16 21.71
N GLU A 698 -2.14 17.97 22.04
CA GLU A 698 -1.34 16.75 22.19
C GLU A 698 -0.76 16.30 20.84
N GLN A 699 -1.54 16.42 19.78
CA GLN A 699 -1.10 16.15 18.41
C GLN A 699 0.04 17.10 18.03
N ASP A 700 -0.16 18.41 18.20
CA ASP A 700 0.83 19.42 17.81
C ASP A 700 2.14 19.27 18.59
N LYS A 701 2.06 18.96 19.89
CA LYS A 701 3.23 18.62 20.73
C LYS A 701 3.94 17.37 20.25
N ALA A 702 3.19 16.30 19.97
CA ALA A 702 3.75 15.02 19.53
C ALA A 702 4.40 15.15 18.16
N LEU A 703 3.72 15.77 17.20
CA LEU A 703 4.25 16.01 15.86
C LEU A 703 5.50 16.91 15.91
N LYS A 704 5.50 17.96 16.71
CA LYS A 704 6.66 18.84 16.90
C LYS A 704 7.87 18.07 17.45
N LEU A 705 7.67 17.19 18.44
CA LEU A 705 8.74 16.41 19.06
C LEU A 705 9.40 15.44 18.08
N PHE A 706 8.58 14.75 17.25
CA PHE A 706 9.04 13.70 16.35
C PHE A 706 9.37 14.19 14.93
N SER A 707 9.21 15.50 14.65
CA SER A 707 9.53 16.11 13.37
C SER A 707 10.99 16.56 13.23
N GLY A 708 11.65 16.84 14.35
CA GLY A 708 13.03 17.32 14.36
C GLY A 708 13.21 18.82 14.08
N ASP A 709 12.33 19.48 13.34
CA ASP A 709 12.39 20.92 12.98
C ASP A 709 11.21 21.75 13.53
N GLY A 710 10.27 21.08 14.15
CA GLY A 710 9.15 21.73 14.83
C GLY A 710 8.02 22.25 13.94
N ASN A 711 7.94 21.88 12.65
CA ASN A 711 6.85 22.26 11.76
C ASN A 711 5.80 21.14 11.62
N PRO A 712 4.66 21.17 12.32
CA PRO A 712 3.61 20.14 12.23
C PRO A 712 2.93 20.09 10.85
N ASN A 713 2.87 21.20 10.11
CA ASN A 713 2.16 21.26 8.82
C ASN A 713 2.83 20.42 7.73
N ALA A 714 4.08 20.00 7.92
CA ALA A 714 4.74 19.09 6.98
C ALA A 714 4.09 17.69 6.91
N TYR A 715 3.36 17.28 7.96
CA TYR A 715 2.77 15.93 8.11
C TYR A 715 1.28 15.87 7.85
N LEU A 716 0.61 17.01 7.99
CA LEU A 716 -0.83 17.12 7.86
C LEU A 716 -1.18 17.57 6.45
N LEU A 717 -2.35 17.17 5.98
CA LEU A 717 -2.98 17.81 4.83
C LEU A 717 -3.44 19.21 5.22
N GLU A 718 -3.49 20.09 4.24
CA GLU A 718 -4.10 21.39 4.38
C GLU A 718 -5.61 21.27 4.60
N ASN A 719 -6.26 22.37 4.97
CA ASN A 719 -7.70 22.37 5.20
C ASN A 719 -8.49 22.27 3.88
N TYR A 720 -9.77 22.02 3.99
CA TYR A 720 -10.68 21.88 2.86
C TYR A 720 -10.66 23.11 1.92
N ASP A 721 -10.66 24.31 2.48
CA ASP A 721 -10.73 25.54 1.71
C ASP A 721 -9.46 25.75 0.86
N TYR A 722 -8.32 25.28 1.33
CA TYR A 722 -7.09 25.24 0.55
C TYR A 722 -7.27 24.35 -0.70
N TYR A 723 -7.86 23.16 -0.55
CA TYR A 723 -8.08 22.27 -1.68
C TYR A 723 -9.16 22.76 -2.65
N VAL A 724 -10.14 23.52 -2.18
CA VAL A 724 -11.09 24.23 -3.07
C VAL A 724 -10.34 25.26 -3.92
N ALA A 725 -9.45 26.05 -3.34
CA ALA A 725 -8.64 27.02 -4.08
C ALA A 725 -7.68 26.31 -5.06
N GLU A 726 -7.02 25.23 -4.63
CA GLU A 726 -6.15 24.43 -5.49
C GLU A 726 -6.93 23.80 -6.66
N TYR A 727 -8.16 23.36 -6.42
CA TYR A 727 -9.05 22.85 -7.48
C TYR A 727 -9.32 23.94 -8.53
N ALA A 728 -9.64 25.16 -8.10
CA ALA A 728 -9.85 26.29 -9.00
C ALA A 728 -8.61 26.58 -9.87
N ASP A 729 -7.42 26.61 -9.26
CA ASP A 729 -6.16 26.84 -9.98
C ASP A 729 -5.90 25.74 -11.02
N ARG A 730 -6.10 24.49 -10.65
CA ARG A 730 -5.90 23.34 -11.55
C ARG A 730 -6.90 23.32 -12.71
N VAL A 731 -8.16 23.65 -12.43
CA VAL A 731 -9.20 23.82 -13.46
C VAL A 731 -8.82 24.95 -14.42
N ALA A 732 -8.33 26.09 -13.93
CA ALA A 732 -7.89 27.19 -14.78
C ALA A 732 -6.74 26.76 -15.71
N ILE A 733 -5.76 25.99 -15.20
CA ILE A 733 -4.65 25.44 -16.01
C ILE A 733 -5.20 24.49 -17.08
N MET A 734 -6.12 23.60 -16.74
CA MET A 734 -6.76 22.67 -17.69
C MET A 734 -7.54 23.44 -18.78
N ARG A 735 -8.32 24.45 -18.40
CA ARG A 735 -9.10 25.27 -19.35
C ARG A 735 -8.23 26.09 -20.30
N ASN A 736 -6.97 26.42 -19.95
CA ASN A 736 -6.02 26.99 -20.90
C ASN A 736 -5.68 26.07 -22.07
N VAL A 737 -5.74 24.75 -21.86
CA VAL A 737 -5.50 23.73 -22.90
C VAL A 737 -6.82 23.37 -23.61
N ALA A 738 -7.86 23.17 -22.85
CA ALA A 738 -9.19 22.77 -23.31
C ALA A 738 -10.26 23.62 -22.59
N PRO A 739 -10.66 24.78 -23.15
CA PRO A 739 -11.62 25.69 -22.53
C PRO A 739 -12.99 25.09 -22.21
N SER A 740 -13.40 24.06 -22.94
CA SER A 740 -14.58 23.24 -22.67
C SER A 740 -14.28 21.78 -22.93
N TYR A 741 -15.09 20.87 -22.38
CA TYR A 741 -14.95 19.45 -22.62
C TYR A 741 -15.14 19.08 -24.11
N ASP A 742 -15.95 19.82 -24.89
CA ASP A 742 -16.06 19.62 -26.34
C ASP A 742 -14.76 19.87 -27.09
N ILE A 743 -14.00 20.89 -26.65
CA ILE A 743 -12.68 21.19 -27.22
C ILE A 743 -11.66 20.13 -26.82
N ALA A 744 -11.75 19.60 -25.60
CA ALA A 744 -10.90 18.48 -25.17
C ALA A 744 -10.98 17.27 -26.13
N GLY A 745 -12.18 17.02 -26.70
CA GLY A 745 -12.39 15.96 -27.69
C GLY A 745 -11.87 16.26 -29.10
N ARG A 746 -11.52 17.49 -29.38
CA ARG A 746 -11.09 17.97 -30.71
C ARG A 746 -9.60 18.32 -30.78
N LEU A 747 -8.82 18.03 -29.76
CA LEU A 747 -7.38 18.29 -29.72
C LEU A 747 -6.68 17.46 -30.80
N GLN A 748 -5.99 18.13 -31.73
CA GLN A 748 -5.40 17.47 -32.89
C GLN A 748 -3.94 17.07 -32.68
N SER A 749 -3.18 17.85 -31.90
CA SER A 749 -1.79 17.52 -31.64
C SER A 749 -1.64 16.57 -30.46
N GLU A 750 -0.76 15.57 -30.56
CA GLU A 750 -0.42 14.69 -29.45
C GLU A 750 0.10 15.47 -28.22
N ASP A 751 0.79 16.61 -28.43
CA ASP A 751 1.30 17.44 -27.34
C ASP A 751 0.17 18.12 -26.57
N ASP A 752 -0.88 18.61 -27.23
CA ASP A 752 -2.04 19.20 -26.56
C ASP A 752 -2.89 18.13 -25.88
N GLN A 753 -3.06 16.96 -26.49
CA GLN A 753 -3.70 15.81 -25.87
C GLN A 753 -2.97 15.41 -24.57
N ARG A 754 -1.64 15.36 -24.62
CA ARG A 754 -0.80 15.08 -23.47
C ARG A 754 -0.97 16.14 -22.36
N LYS A 755 -0.92 17.43 -22.72
CA LYS A 755 -1.13 18.53 -21.76
C LYS A 755 -2.50 18.44 -21.10
N PHE A 756 -3.54 18.14 -21.88
CA PHE A 756 -4.89 17.92 -21.35
C PHE A 756 -4.91 16.75 -20.38
N ILE A 757 -4.37 15.58 -20.74
CA ILE A 757 -4.33 14.39 -19.91
C ILE A 757 -3.66 14.70 -18.56
N VAL A 758 -2.50 15.36 -18.58
CA VAL A 758 -1.75 15.70 -17.36
C VAL A 758 -2.53 16.70 -16.50
N SER A 759 -3.09 17.76 -17.10
CA SER A 759 -3.83 18.77 -16.33
C SER A 759 -5.15 18.25 -15.76
N PHE A 760 -5.93 17.49 -16.53
CA PHE A 760 -7.16 16.87 -16.01
C PHE A 760 -6.88 15.85 -14.90
N ARG A 761 -5.82 15.05 -15.00
CA ARG A 761 -5.41 14.14 -13.93
C ARG A 761 -5.19 14.88 -12.61
N LEU A 762 -4.55 16.06 -12.64
CA LEU A 762 -4.33 16.87 -11.45
C LEU A 762 -5.66 17.40 -10.87
N VAL A 763 -6.60 17.83 -11.72
CA VAL A 763 -7.97 18.21 -11.30
C VAL A 763 -8.65 17.05 -10.59
N ALA A 764 -8.61 15.85 -11.19
CA ALA A 764 -9.24 14.65 -10.64
C ALA A 764 -8.60 14.21 -9.31
N GLN A 765 -7.29 14.37 -9.15
CA GLN A 765 -6.59 14.10 -7.89
C GLN A 765 -7.05 15.04 -6.78
N THR A 766 -7.16 16.36 -7.04
CA THR A 766 -7.65 17.31 -6.03
C THR A 766 -9.10 17.03 -5.67
N LEU A 767 -9.94 16.74 -6.66
CA LEU A 767 -11.33 16.37 -6.41
C LEU A 767 -11.43 15.10 -5.55
N SER A 768 -10.60 14.09 -5.82
CA SER A 768 -10.56 12.89 -4.98
C SER A 768 -10.18 13.21 -3.54
N THR A 769 -9.24 14.13 -3.32
CA THR A 769 -8.90 14.60 -1.97
C THR A 769 -10.10 15.34 -1.33
N LEU A 770 -10.75 16.25 -2.04
CA LEU A 770 -11.92 17.00 -1.54
C LEU A 770 -13.06 16.05 -1.12
N LYS A 771 -13.35 15.03 -1.93
CA LYS A 771 -14.42 14.06 -1.68
C LYS A 771 -14.23 13.23 -0.41
N THR A 772 -13.04 13.16 0.14
CA THR A 772 -12.80 12.42 1.39
C THR A 772 -13.06 13.24 2.64
N PHE A 773 -13.19 14.57 2.55
CA PHE A 773 -13.62 15.40 3.66
C PHE A 773 -15.11 15.17 3.96
N SER A 774 -15.47 15.04 5.25
CA SER A 774 -16.86 14.81 5.67
C SER A 774 -17.80 15.92 5.20
N LYS A 775 -17.30 17.17 5.14
CA LYS A 775 -18.08 18.35 4.73
C LYS A 775 -18.19 18.57 3.21
N PHE A 776 -17.59 17.69 2.38
CA PHE A 776 -17.61 17.88 0.93
C PHE A 776 -19.04 17.93 0.38
N ASP A 777 -19.31 18.96 -0.41
CA ASP A 777 -20.52 19.13 -1.22
C ASP A 777 -20.12 19.66 -2.61
N TRP A 778 -20.72 19.14 -3.68
CA TRP A 778 -20.51 19.62 -5.05
C TRP A 778 -20.93 21.09 -5.24
N ASN A 779 -21.89 21.57 -4.44
CA ASN A 779 -22.29 22.99 -4.47
C ASN A 779 -21.12 23.96 -4.16
N ASP A 780 -20.12 23.51 -3.41
CA ASP A 780 -18.92 24.30 -3.12
C ASP A 780 -18.03 24.52 -4.36
N LEU A 781 -18.21 23.70 -5.39
CA LEU A 781 -17.42 23.71 -6.63
C LEU A 781 -18.23 24.19 -7.85
N ALA A 782 -19.51 24.50 -7.70
CA ALA A 782 -20.42 24.82 -8.81
C ALA A 782 -19.94 26.00 -9.69
N ASP A 783 -19.33 27.02 -9.07
CA ASP A 783 -18.78 28.18 -9.80
C ASP A 783 -17.39 27.94 -10.42
N ILE A 784 -16.74 26.80 -10.14
CA ILE A 784 -15.39 26.46 -10.60
C ILE A 784 -15.46 25.45 -11.74
N LEU A 785 -15.92 24.26 -11.46
CA LEU A 785 -16.18 23.16 -12.38
C LEU A 785 -17.14 22.21 -11.66
N ASP A 786 -18.39 22.22 -12.09
CA ASP A 786 -19.42 21.35 -11.50
C ASP A 786 -19.27 19.87 -11.87
N GLU A 787 -20.14 19.02 -11.31
CA GLU A 787 -20.08 17.59 -11.53
C GLU A 787 -20.27 17.21 -13.00
N ASP A 788 -21.19 17.85 -13.71
CA ASP A 788 -21.53 17.54 -15.10
C ASP A 788 -20.38 17.92 -16.05
N GLU A 789 -19.81 19.13 -15.89
CA GLU A 789 -18.62 19.54 -16.65
C GLU A 789 -17.41 18.64 -16.36
N PHE A 790 -17.19 18.31 -15.10
CA PHE A 790 -16.12 17.37 -14.71
C PHE A 790 -16.29 16.02 -15.42
N LEU A 791 -17.50 15.48 -15.44
CA LEU A 791 -17.80 14.22 -16.10
C LEU A 791 -17.63 14.30 -17.62
N GLY A 792 -17.94 15.46 -18.22
CA GLY A 792 -17.64 15.73 -19.65
C GLY A 792 -16.15 15.63 -19.98
N TYR A 793 -15.29 16.30 -19.21
CA TYR A 793 -13.84 16.20 -19.36
C TYR A 793 -13.32 14.79 -19.07
N LYS A 794 -13.87 14.10 -18.06
CA LYS A 794 -13.52 12.72 -17.72
C LYS A 794 -13.77 11.76 -18.88
N SER A 795 -14.85 11.92 -19.61
CA SER A 795 -15.17 11.07 -20.76
C SER A 795 -14.08 11.14 -21.84
N TRP A 796 -13.59 12.34 -22.16
CA TRP A 796 -12.50 12.52 -23.12
C TRP A 796 -11.17 12.00 -22.58
N TYR A 797 -10.90 12.16 -21.32
CA TYR A 797 -9.72 11.58 -20.69
C TYR A 797 -9.69 10.05 -20.81
N LEU A 798 -10.81 9.39 -20.56
CA LEU A 798 -10.95 7.94 -20.71
C LEU A 798 -10.85 7.50 -22.18
N TYR A 799 -11.34 8.31 -23.09
CA TYR A 799 -11.15 8.07 -24.53
C TYR A 799 -9.68 8.06 -24.93
N TYR A 800 -8.89 9.04 -24.48
CA TYR A 800 -7.44 9.05 -24.72
C TYR A 800 -6.73 7.87 -24.08
N TYR A 801 -7.17 7.44 -22.91
CA TYR A 801 -6.65 6.22 -22.29
C TYR A 801 -6.87 4.98 -23.16
N ASP A 802 -8.07 4.79 -23.69
CA ASP A 802 -8.37 3.65 -24.56
C ASP A 802 -7.62 3.72 -25.90
N LEU A 803 -7.44 4.93 -26.42
CA LEU A 803 -6.63 5.16 -27.61
C LEU A 803 -5.18 4.72 -27.33
N ALA A 804 -4.58 5.21 -26.27
CA ALA A 804 -3.22 4.84 -25.85
C ALA A 804 -3.09 3.32 -25.61
N LYS A 805 -4.10 2.69 -24.98
CA LYS A 805 -4.13 1.25 -24.77
C LYS A 805 -4.13 0.46 -26.07
N LYS A 806 -4.96 0.84 -27.05
CA LYS A 806 -5.02 0.19 -28.39
C LYS A 806 -3.73 0.38 -29.17
N GLU A 807 -3.12 1.56 -29.10
CA GLU A 807 -1.85 1.85 -29.75
C GLU A 807 -0.70 1.06 -29.12
N ARG A 808 -0.71 0.90 -27.80
CA ARG A 808 0.22 0.04 -27.07
C ARG A 808 0.12 -1.42 -27.52
N GLU A 809 -1.09 -1.94 -27.67
CA GLU A 809 -1.32 -3.31 -28.15
C GLU A 809 -0.84 -3.52 -29.60
N LYS A 810 -0.91 -2.49 -30.43
CA LYS A 810 -0.43 -2.51 -31.83
C LYS A 810 1.04 -2.14 -31.98
N ASN A 811 1.74 -1.83 -30.88
CA ASN A 811 3.13 -1.36 -30.86
C ASN A 811 3.37 -0.12 -31.76
N VAL A 812 2.41 0.79 -31.80
CA VAL A 812 2.55 2.06 -32.52
C VAL A 812 3.35 3.03 -31.66
N LYS A 813 4.34 3.70 -32.24
CA LYS A 813 5.11 4.73 -31.53
C LYS A 813 4.31 6.03 -31.48
N THR A 814 3.68 6.29 -30.33
CA THR A 814 3.05 7.58 -30.04
C THR A 814 3.49 8.05 -28.66
N THR A 815 3.43 9.36 -28.42
CA THR A 815 3.78 9.94 -27.10
C THR A 815 2.75 9.60 -26.02
N LEU A 816 1.56 9.12 -26.39
CA LEU A 816 0.47 8.78 -25.47
C LEU A 816 0.65 7.42 -24.80
N VAL A 817 1.44 6.52 -25.40
CA VAL A 817 1.55 5.10 -24.97
C VAL A 817 2.11 4.97 -23.56
N ASP A 818 3.04 5.83 -23.17
CA ASP A 818 3.73 5.76 -21.89
C ASP A 818 3.22 6.79 -20.87
N ILE A 819 2.21 7.62 -21.22
CA ILE A 819 1.62 8.59 -20.28
C ILE A 819 1.00 7.88 -19.08
N ASP A 820 1.17 8.51 -17.92
CA ASP A 820 0.54 8.10 -16.67
C ASP A 820 -0.89 8.61 -16.56
N PHE A 821 -1.87 7.75 -16.73
CA PHE A 821 -3.29 8.09 -16.68
C PHE A 821 -3.90 8.01 -15.27
N ASN A 822 -3.24 7.42 -14.26
CA ASN A 822 -3.83 7.21 -12.91
C ASN A 822 -5.28 6.69 -12.98
N ILE A 823 -5.53 5.72 -13.83
CA ILE A 823 -6.89 5.30 -14.19
C ILE A 823 -7.68 4.76 -12.99
N GLU A 824 -6.99 4.15 -12.01
CA GLU A 824 -7.60 3.60 -10.80
C GLU A 824 -8.25 4.68 -9.93
N LEU A 825 -7.68 5.89 -9.92
CA LEU A 825 -8.22 7.03 -9.19
C LEU A 825 -9.44 7.64 -9.89
N ILE A 826 -9.42 7.66 -11.23
CA ILE A 826 -10.41 8.36 -12.05
C ILE A 826 -11.63 7.49 -12.35
N ARG A 827 -11.46 6.18 -12.45
CA ARG A 827 -12.57 5.24 -12.50
C ARG A 827 -13.27 5.20 -11.15
N THR A 828 -14.45 5.81 -11.06
CA THR A 828 -15.35 5.70 -9.92
C THR A 828 -16.59 4.91 -10.35
N ASP A 829 -17.16 4.13 -9.43
CA ASP A 829 -18.31 3.23 -9.68
C ASP A 829 -19.62 3.94 -10.00
N LYS A 830 -19.66 5.26 -10.07
CA LYS A 830 -20.88 6.02 -10.30
C LYS A 830 -20.91 6.60 -11.71
N ILE A 831 -21.38 5.80 -12.65
CA ILE A 831 -22.07 6.37 -13.82
C ILE A 831 -23.53 6.46 -13.42
N ASN A 832 -24.03 7.68 -13.23
CA ASN A 832 -25.43 7.93 -12.96
C ASN A 832 -26.20 7.89 -14.28
N VAL A 833 -27.40 7.31 -14.29
CA VAL A 833 -28.32 7.31 -15.45
C VAL A 833 -28.56 8.73 -15.93
N VAL A 834 -28.75 9.68 -15.01
CA VAL A 834 -28.92 11.11 -15.29
C VAL A 834 -27.75 11.70 -16.08
N TYR A 835 -26.52 11.32 -15.75
CA TYR A 835 -25.33 11.73 -16.50
C TYR A 835 -25.36 11.25 -17.96
N ILE A 836 -25.68 9.98 -18.20
CA ILE A 836 -25.80 9.43 -19.55
C ILE A 836 -26.91 10.17 -20.34
N LEU A 837 -28.04 10.46 -19.70
CA LEU A 837 -29.15 11.20 -20.32
C LEU A 837 -28.76 12.65 -20.65
N ASN A 838 -27.97 13.31 -19.78
CA ASN A 838 -27.44 14.66 -20.07
C ASN A 838 -26.43 14.65 -21.23
N LEU A 839 -25.54 13.66 -21.29
CA LEU A 839 -24.66 13.50 -22.46
C LEU A 839 -25.46 13.32 -23.76
N LEU A 840 -26.54 12.55 -23.73
CA LEU A 840 -27.43 12.32 -24.86
C LEU A 840 -28.16 13.62 -25.27
N LYS A 841 -28.52 14.47 -24.30
CA LYS A 841 -29.16 15.77 -24.55
C LYS A 841 -28.29 16.72 -25.38
N ASP A 842 -26.98 16.69 -25.18
CA ASP A 842 -26.05 17.49 -25.95
C ASP A 842 -25.78 16.88 -27.32
N VAL A 843 -25.85 15.56 -27.41
CA VAL A 843 -25.62 14.84 -28.68
C VAL A 843 -26.78 15.01 -29.67
N ILE A 844 -28.02 15.16 -29.22
CA ILE A 844 -29.20 15.28 -30.08
C ILE A 844 -29.13 16.51 -31.02
N LYS A 845 -28.41 17.55 -30.62
CA LYS A 845 -28.23 18.81 -31.35
C LYS A 845 -27.07 18.80 -32.36
N LYS A 846 -26.26 17.72 -32.42
CA LYS A 846 -25.09 17.58 -33.31
C LYS A 846 -25.45 17.06 -34.69
N ASP A 847 -24.54 17.20 -35.67
CA ASP A 847 -24.69 16.60 -36.95
C ASP A 847 -24.57 15.07 -36.91
N GLU A 848 -25.03 14.36 -37.95
CA GLU A 848 -25.11 12.89 -37.97
C GLU A 848 -23.79 12.16 -37.73
N ASN A 849 -22.66 12.72 -38.19
CA ASN A 849 -21.35 12.07 -38.03
C ASN A 849 -20.82 12.28 -36.57
N GLU A 850 -21.03 13.46 -36.00
CA GLU A 850 -20.71 13.77 -34.63
C GLU A 850 -21.62 13.03 -33.63
N LYS A 851 -22.91 12.87 -33.98
CA LYS A 851 -23.87 12.04 -33.21
C LYS A 851 -23.35 10.60 -33.08
N LYS A 852 -23.03 9.94 -34.21
CA LYS A 852 -22.53 8.55 -34.14
C LYS A 852 -21.28 8.40 -33.29
N ARG A 853 -20.34 9.33 -33.46
CA ARG A 853 -19.08 9.31 -32.69
C ARG A 853 -19.27 9.53 -31.20
N SER A 854 -20.16 10.45 -30.83
CA SER A 854 -20.51 10.72 -29.43
C SER A 854 -21.29 9.56 -28.80
N ILE A 855 -22.17 8.92 -29.54
CA ILE A 855 -22.93 7.74 -29.10
C ILE A 855 -22.00 6.55 -28.85
N ASP A 856 -21.02 6.30 -29.72
CA ASP A 856 -20.02 5.25 -29.50
C ASP A 856 -19.24 5.46 -28.19
N LEU A 857 -18.97 6.72 -27.85
CA LEU A 857 -18.33 7.07 -26.58
C LEU A 857 -19.25 6.81 -25.38
N ILE A 858 -20.52 7.21 -25.48
CA ILE A 858 -21.51 7.00 -24.44
C ILE A 858 -21.75 5.50 -24.20
N LEU A 859 -21.87 4.71 -25.27
CA LEU A 859 -22.03 3.26 -25.17
C LEU A 859 -20.82 2.59 -24.47
N ARG A 860 -19.60 3.06 -24.75
CA ARG A 860 -18.38 2.60 -24.06
C ARG A 860 -18.37 2.98 -22.59
N GLU A 861 -18.85 4.16 -22.22
CA GLU A 861 -18.98 4.55 -20.80
C GLU A 861 -19.98 3.65 -20.08
N ILE A 862 -21.11 3.35 -20.70
CA ILE A 862 -22.09 2.40 -20.18
C ILE A 862 -21.46 1.01 -19.98
N GLU A 863 -20.64 0.53 -20.91
CA GLU A 863 -19.97 -0.78 -20.83
C GLU A 863 -18.87 -0.88 -19.77
N ARG A 864 -18.30 0.24 -19.38
CA ARG A 864 -17.19 0.29 -18.43
C ARG A 864 -17.63 0.24 -16.96
N SER A 865 -18.89 0.44 -16.67
CA SER A 865 -19.37 0.42 -15.29
C SER A 865 -19.39 -1.00 -14.73
N ASP A 866 -18.61 -1.25 -13.67
CA ASP A 866 -18.52 -2.54 -12.96
C ASP A 866 -19.59 -2.70 -11.86
N ASN A 867 -20.54 -1.76 -11.73
CA ASN A 867 -21.59 -1.79 -10.72
C ASN A 867 -22.67 -2.81 -11.07
N GLU A 868 -22.86 -3.84 -10.25
CA GLU A 868 -23.91 -4.87 -10.46
C GLU A 868 -25.29 -4.26 -10.58
N ARG A 869 -25.58 -3.19 -9.84
CA ARG A 869 -26.88 -2.46 -9.92
C ARG A 869 -27.06 -1.70 -11.23
N LEU A 870 -25.98 -1.27 -11.86
CA LEU A 870 -26.00 -0.60 -13.17
C LEU A 870 -25.99 -1.57 -14.34
N ARG A 871 -25.62 -2.84 -14.18
CA ARG A 871 -25.64 -3.82 -15.28
C ARG A 871 -27.04 -3.97 -15.86
N ALA A 872 -28.07 -4.07 -15.02
CA ALA A 872 -29.45 -4.11 -15.48
C ALA A 872 -29.87 -2.81 -16.19
N LYS A 873 -29.46 -1.65 -15.67
CA LYS A 873 -29.70 -0.33 -16.29
C LYS A 873 -28.82 -0.05 -17.50
N GLN A 874 -27.61 -0.65 -17.56
CA GLN A 874 -26.75 -0.59 -18.76
C GLN A 874 -27.45 -1.15 -20.00
N GLU A 875 -28.07 -2.29 -19.87
CA GLU A 875 -28.79 -2.92 -20.96
C GLU A 875 -29.98 -2.06 -21.39
N MET A 876 -30.70 -1.49 -20.44
CA MET A 876 -31.82 -0.58 -20.69
C MET A 876 -31.36 0.71 -21.39
N LEU A 877 -30.29 1.33 -20.92
CA LEU A 877 -29.70 2.53 -21.54
C LEU A 877 -29.17 2.24 -22.95
N LYS A 878 -28.51 1.10 -23.16
CA LYS A 878 -28.06 0.68 -24.49
C LYS A 878 -29.25 0.50 -25.44
N ARG A 879 -30.31 -0.14 -24.99
CA ARG A 879 -31.52 -0.32 -25.77
C ARG A 879 -32.19 1.03 -26.06
N PHE A 880 -32.30 1.92 -25.10
CA PHE A 880 -32.82 3.27 -25.32
C PHE A 880 -32.03 4.02 -26.38
N VAL A 881 -30.69 4.00 -26.29
CA VAL A 881 -29.80 4.67 -27.25
C VAL A 881 -29.94 4.07 -28.64
N THR A 882 -30.07 2.75 -28.75
CA THR A 882 -30.14 2.05 -30.06
C THR A 882 -31.52 2.07 -30.70
N GLU A 883 -32.58 1.95 -29.90
CA GLU A 883 -33.94 1.77 -30.36
C GLU A 883 -34.77 3.07 -30.43
N LYS A 884 -34.54 4.00 -29.49
CA LYS A 884 -35.39 5.19 -29.31
C LYS A 884 -34.70 6.51 -29.61
N PHE A 885 -33.45 6.68 -29.18
CA PHE A 885 -32.73 7.95 -29.22
C PHE A 885 -32.66 8.61 -30.60
N PHE A 886 -32.42 7.82 -31.68
CA PHE A 886 -32.34 8.34 -33.02
C PHE A 886 -33.68 8.85 -33.58
N SER A 887 -34.80 8.49 -32.98
CA SER A 887 -36.14 8.91 -33.38
C SER A 887 -36.62 10.17 -32.68
N LEU A 888 -35.87 10.66 -31.66
CA LEU A 888 -36.21 11.86 -30.88
C LEU A 888 -35.90 13.14 -31.64
N SER A 889 -36.78 14.14 -31.53
CA SER A 889 -36.54 15.49 -32.04
C SER A 889 -35.61 16.29 -31.13
N PRO A 890 -34.88 17.30 -31.67
CA PRO A 890 -33.97 18.15 -30.85
C PRO A 890 -34.61 18.89 -29.68
N ASP A 891 -35.93 19.07 -29.71
CA ASP A 891 -36.71 19.78 -28.69
C ASP A 891 -37.39 18.87 -27.67
N GLU A 892 -37.24 17.53 -27.82
CA GLU A 892 -37.81 16.55 -26.88
C GLU A 892 -36.96 16.42 -25.61
N ASP A 893 -37.62 16.27 -24.49
CA ASP A 893 -36.98 16.03 -23.20
C ASP A 893 -36.53 14.57 -23.09
N ILE A 894 -35.22 14.34 -23.18
CA ILE A 894 -34.62 13.02 -23.19
C ILE A 894 -34.85 12.26 -21.88
N VAL A 895 -34.87 12.97 -20.73
CA VAL A 895 -35.13 12.35 -19.43
C VAL A 895 -36.55 11.77 -19.42
N LYS A 896 -37.50 12.56 -19.86
CA LYS A 896 -38.88 12.13 -19.96
C LYS A 896 -39.07 10.99 -20.99
N ALA A 897 -38.41 11.09 -22.12
CA ALA A 897 -38.42 10.03 -23.14
C ALA A 897 -37.80 8.72 -22.63
N TYR A 898 -36.78 8.78 -21.78
CA TYR A 898 -36.20 7.62 -21.15
C TYR A 898 -37.14 7.02 -20.07
N GLU A 899 -37.75 7.84 -19.23
CA GLU A 899 -38.75 7.38 -18.26
C GLU A 899 -39.96 6.67 -18.93
N GLU A 900 -40.45 7.24 -20.02
CA GLU A 900 -41.52 6.61 -20.81
C GLU A 900 -41.05 5.30 -21.43
N PHE A 901 -39.82 5.20 -21.88
CA PHE A 901 -39.22 3.98 -22.40
C PHE A 901 -39.05 2.91 -21.32
N GLU A 902 -38.59 3.27 -20.11
CA GLU A 902 -38.49 2.36 -18.96
C GLU A 902 -39.87 1.75 -18.62
N VAL A 903 -40.91 2.58 -18.55
CA VAL A 903 -42.27 2.13 -18.29
C VAL A 903 -42.80 1.18 -19.39
N GLN A 904 -42.50 1.47 -20.65
CA GLN A 904 -42.85 0.59 -21.77
C GLN A 904 -42.16 -0.76 -21.66
N GLN A 905 -40.85 -0.78 -21.37
CA GLN A 905 -40.08 -2.03 -21.22
C GLN A 905 -40.55 -2.85 -20.03
N GLN A 906 -40.87 -2.21 -18.89
CA GLN A 906 -41.43 -2.90 -17.74
C GLN A 906 -42.79 -3.54 -18.06
N ASN A 907 -43.65 -2.84 -18.80
CA ASN A 907 -44.95 -3.41 -19.21
C ASN A 907 -44.75 -4.60 -20.15
N MET A 908 -43.82 -4.52 -21.11
CA MET A 908 -43.50 -5.65 -22.00
C MET A 908 -42.97 -6.86 -21.21
N ASP A 909 -42.04 -6.64 -20.25
CA ASP A 909 -41.55 -7.74 -19.43
C ASP A 909 -42.67 -8.41 -18.60
N ILE A 910 -43.60 -7.63 -18.06
CA ILE A 910 -44.76 -8.14 -17.33
C ILE A 910 -45.70 -8.95 -18.25
N GLU A 911 -45.99 -8.46 -19.46
CA GLU A 911 -46.81 -9.15 -20.43
C GLU A 911 -46.17 -10.46 -20.91
N MET A 912 -44.87 -10.45 -21.21
CA MET A 912 -44.11 -11.66 -21.56
C MET A 912 -44.16 -12.70 -20.44
N PHE A 913 -43.85 -12.28 -19.20
CA PHE A 913 -43.92 -13.17 -18.03
C PHE A 913 -45.33 -13.74 -17.80
N SER A 914 -46.36 -12.91 -18.04
CA SER A 914 -47.77 -13.34 -17.96
C SER A 914 -48.10 -14.41 -19.02
N GLU A 915 -47.66 -14.23 -20.26
CA GLU A 915 -47.85 -15.18 -21.35
C GLU A 915 -47.09 -16.50 -21.10
N GLU A 916 -45.83 -16.44 -20.65
CA GLU A 916 -44.99 -17.61 -20.39
C GLU A 916 -45.51 -18.46 -19.21
N THR A 917 -45.93 -17.81 -18.14
CA THR A 917 -46.35 -18.52 -16.93
C THR A 917 -47.83 -18.80 -16.84
N GLY A 918 -48.64 -18.05 -17.61
CA GLY A 918 -50.11 -18.09 -17.53
C GLY A 918 -50.64 -17.42 -16.27
N ILE A 919 -49.89 -16.55 -15.64
CA ILE A 919 -50.28 -15.74 -14.47
C ILE A 919 -50.84 -14.41 -14.98
N ASP A 920 -51.98 -13.99 -14.52
CA ASP A 920 -52.58 -12.73 -14.96
C ASP A 920 -51.77 -11.51 -14.51
N VAL A 921 -51.69 -10.52 -15.40
CA VAL A 921 -50.94 -9.28 -15.24
C VAL A 921 -51.29 -8.54 -13.93
N GLU A 922 -52.58 -8.61 -13.50
CA GLU A 922 -53.05 -7.94 -12.29
C GLU A 922 -52.41 -8.55 -11.01
N THR A 923 -52.23 -9.87 -11.00
CA THR A 923 -51.54 -10.57 -9.91
C THR A 923 -50.05 -10.20 -9.86
N ILE A 924 -49.38 -10.15 -10.99
CA ILE A 924 -47.94 -9.76 -11.06
C ILE A 924 -47.77 -8.33 -10.55
N ARG A 925 -48.55 -7.37 -11.06
CA ARG A 925 -48.48 -5.96 -10.64
C ARG A 925 -48.84 -5.76 -9.16
N PHE A 926 -49.74 -6.56 -8.61
CA PHE A 926 -50.05 -6.51 -7.19
C PHE A 926 -48.84 -6.86 -6.35
N PHE A 927 -48.10 -7.94 -6.66
CA PHE A 927 -46.92 -8.35 -5.90
C PHE A 927 -45.73 -7.41 -6.15
N MET A 928 -45.61 -6.83 -7.31
CA MET A 928 -44.65 -5.76 -7.57
C MET A 928 -44.91 -4.54 -6.67
N SER A 929 -46.12 -4.10 -6.56
CA SER A 929 -46.54 -2.99 -5.68
C SER A 929 -46.31 -3.31 -4.19
N GLU A 930 -46.65 -4.54 -3.76
CA GLU A 930 -46.40 -5.01 -2.39
C GLU A 930 -44.89 -5.03 -2.07
N TYR A 931 -44.07 -5.54 -3.00
CA TYR A 931 -42.63 -5.58 -2.81
C TYR A 931 -42.00 -4.19 -2.80
N GLN A 932 -42.47 -3.28 -3.65
CA GLN A 932 -42.03 -1.90 -3.68
C GLN A 932 -42.28 -1.17 -2.34
N PHE A 933 -43.37 -1.48 -1.68
CA PHE A 933 -43.74 -0.85 -0.40
C PHE A 933 -43.10 -1.52 0.82
N LYS A 934 -43.03 -2.86 0.85
CA LYS A 934 -42.59 -3.64 2.03
C LYS A 934 -41.14 -4.13 1.96
N HIS A 935 -40.53 -4.15 0.78
CA HIS A 935 -39.24 -4.77 0.48
C HIS A 935 -39.15 -6.26 0.88
N VAL A 936 -40.27 -6.90 1.11
CA VAL A 936 -40.38 -8.33 1.43
C VAL A 936 -41.61 -8.87 0.72
N ILE A 937 -41.47 -10.04 0.11
CA ILE A 937 -42.57 -10.79 -0.49
C ILE A 937 -42.63 -12.15 0.19
N SER A 938 -43.83 -12.57 0.59
CA SER A 938 -44.02 -13.85 1.25
C SER A 938 -44.53 -14.87 0.24
N LEU A 939 -43.83 -15.99 0.11
CA LEU A 939 -44.26 -17.12 -0.70
C LEU A 939 -45.63 -17.63 -0.27
N GLU A 940 -45.99 -17.50 1.02
CA GLU A 940 -47.28 -17.91 1.56
C GLU A 940 -48.42 -17.01 1.05
N ASP A 941 -48.19 -15.70 0.99
CA ASP A 941 -49.16 -14.72 0.46
C ASP A 941 -49.34 -14.91 -1.05
N ILE A 942 -48.27 -15.19 -1.79
CA ILE A 942 -48.34 -15.51 -3.22
C ILE A 942 -49.22 -16.78 -3.42
N ARG A 943 -48.92 -17.85 -2.70
CA ARG A 943 -49.64 -19.12 -2.78
C ARG A 943 -51.13 -18.96 -2.44
N LYS A 944 -51.41 -18.19 -1.41
CA LYS A 944 -52.79 -17.89 -0.98
C LYS A 944 -53.55 -17.16 -2.09
N ARG A 945 -53.00 -16.15 -2.72
CA ARG A 945 -53.64 -15.40 -3.80
C ARG A 945 -53.83 -16.26 -5.07
N LEU A 946 -52.83 -17.04 -5.45
CA LEU A 946 -52.92 -17.96 -6.59
C LEU A 946 -53.97 -19.04 -6.35
N SER A 947 -54.06 -19.58 -5.13
CA SER A 947 -55.09 -20.57 -4.76
C SER A 947 -56.52 -19.98 -4.81
N GLN A 948 -56.67 -18.70 -4.42
CA GLN A 948 -57.96 -17.98 -4.52
C GLN A 948 -58.40 -17.77 -5.98
N LYS A 949 -57.43 -17.70 -6.91
CA LYS A 949 -57.69 -17.61 -8.36
C LYS A 949 -57.84 -18.97 -9.05
N GLY A 950 -57.86 -20.08 -8.28
CA GLY A 950 -58.18 -21.41 -8.78
C GLY A 950 -57.03 -22.22 -9.36
N TYR A 951 -55.76 -21.81 -9.15
CA TYR A 951 -54.62 -22.61 -9.57
C TYR A 951 -54.42 -23.86 -8.69
N GLY A 952 -54.14 -25.01 -9.28
CA GLY A 952 -53.93 -26.27 -8.54
C GLY A 952 -52.61 -26.27 -7.74
N LEU A 953 -52.58 -27.04 -6.63
CA LEU A 953 -51.50 -26.97 -5.60
C LEU A 953 -50.06 -27.07 -6.17
N LEU A 954 -49.78 -28.03 -7.03
CA LEU A 954 -48.42 -28.21 -7.62
C LEU A 954 -48.05 -27.02 -8.52
N LYS A 955 -49.02 -26.51 -9.27
CA LYS A 955 -48.80 -25.33 -10.14
C LYS A 955 -48.60 -24.06 -9.31
N THR A 956 -49.32 -23.91 -8.21
CA THR A 956 -49.19 -22.81 -7.26
C THR A 956 -47.80 -22.75 -6.61
N ILE A 957 -47.21 -23.87 -6.24
CA ILE A 957 -45.88 -23.94 -5.65
C ILE A 957 -44.83 -23.46 -6.65
N LYS A 958 -44.87 -23.96 -7.89
CA LYS A 958 -43.90 -23.53 -8.94
C LYS A 958 -44.05 -22.05 -9.26
N MET A 959 -45.28 -21.60 -9.55
CA MET A 959 -45.61 -20.22 -9.90
C MET A 959 -45.26 -19.23 -8.78
N SER A 960 -45.33 -19.64 -7.51
CA SER A 960 -45.01 -18.77 -6.38
C SER A 960 -43.50 -18.42 -6.34
N SER A 961 -42.62 -19.33 -6.65
CA SER A 961 -41.18 -19.08 -6.73
C SER A 961 -40.83 -18.25 -7.98
N GLU A 962 -41.51 -18.50 -9.10
CA GLU A 962 -41.32 -17.72 -10.33
C GLU A 962 -41.74 -16.27 -10.16
N ILE A 963 -42.87 -15.99 -9.46
CA ILE A 963 -43.32 -14.63 -9.14
C ILE A 963 -42.33 -13.93 -8.20
N GLU A 964 -41.86 -14.64 -7.15
CA GLU A 964 -40.93 -14.05 -6.21
C GLU A 964 -39.64 -13.62 -6.90
N GLU A 965 -39.08 -14.49 -7.75
CA GLU A 965 -37.87 -14.21 -8.50
C GLU A 965 -38.06 -13.08 -9.50
N PHE A 966 -39.12 -13.12 -10.31
CA PHE A 966 -39.46 -12.08 -11.27
C PHE A 966 -39.69 -10.72 -10.61
N VAL A 967 -40.44 -10.66 -9.50
CA VAL A 967 -40.71 -9.38 -8.79
C VAL A 967 -39.44 -8.77 -8.22
N LYS A 968 -38.55 -9.59 -7.67
CA LYS A 968 -37.23 -9.13 -7.18
C LYS A 968 -36.37 -8.63 -8.33
N GLU A 969 -36.30 -9.35 -9.43
CA GLU A 969 -35.53 -8.95 -10.61
C GLU A 969 -36.06 -7.65 -11.23
N GLN A 970 -37.37 -7.52 -11.38
CA GLN A 970 -38.01 -6.29 -11.88
C GLN A 970 -37.79 -5.10 -10.93
N TYR A 971 -37.84 -5.35 -9.62
CA TYR A 971 -37.58 -4.30 -8.65
C TYR A 971 -36.12 -3.77 -8.74
N GLU A 972 -35.14 -4.66 -8.84
CA GLU A 972 -33.73 -4.26 -9.00
C GLU A 972 -33.46 -3.58 -10.35
N LYS A 973 -34.14 -4.02 -11.43
CA LYS A 973 -34.00 -3.47 -12.79
C LYS A 973 -34.62 -2.09 -12.95
N PHE A 974 -35.78 -1.82 -12.30
CA PHE A 974 -36.54 -0.58 -12.47
C PHE A 974 -36.63 0.27 -11.18
N ARG A 975 -35.84 -0.02 -10.17
CA ARG A 975 -35.82 0.76 -8.93
C ARG A 975 -35.49 2.22 -9.23
N ALA A 976 -36.46 3.10 -8.97
CA ALA A 976 -36.24 4.54 -9.04
C ALA A 976 -35.24 4.95 -7.94
N GLU A 977 -34.02 5.32 -8.32
CA GLU A 977 -33.24 6.20 -7.46
C GLU A 977 -33.91 7.56 -7.56
N GLY A 978 -34.24 8.15 -6.41
CA GLY A 978 -34.90 9.45 -6.37
C GLY A 978 -34.13 10.48 -7.19
N VAL A 979 -34.85 11.13 -8.06
CA VAL A 979 -34.44 12.32 -8.82
C VAL A 979 -34.13 13.44 -7.84
#